data_fb90dfe72e80603b63f0f0e7fac2fcbf
#
_entry.id   fb90dfe72e80603b63f0f0e7fac2fcbf
#
_cell.length_a   1.000
_cell.length_b   1.000
_cell.length_c   1.000
_cell.angle_alpha   90.00
_cell.angle_beta   90.00
_cell.angle_gamma   90.00
#
_symmetry.space_group_name_H-M   'P 1'
#
loop_
_entity.id
_entity.type
_entity.pdbx_description
1 polymer ?
#
loop_
_entity_poly.entity_id
_entity_poly.type
_entity_poly.pdbx_seq_one_letter_code
_entity_poly.pdbx_strand_id
1 'polypeptide(L)'
;MKPKHIQRIKCRAYHHFLPLTFAFSLALYYFCTDFIAVNQKIDIYLYNNMKQKKHQWNYENIGGSTRVKITTGADIAHLDQLDPKMWTVLSCPTTGLEIEEKSLKYIDADSDGRIRVNEIVATAKWITAAIKNADLLLKGADNFDITDFNQENAEGKKLYNSSRQILANLNKEGNVISLADTADIEAIFAKTRFNGDGIITELTADDQDEKATIAAIIKTMGSVADRSGDNGVNTELIEKFYQSLADYTAWQTAAVEAPYGADTDKAIEAYNALDAKVKDYFVRAKLAAFAPESTAKLDVQTTLIETISADNLTDKTCEIASYPLARITDKAELSIDAAINPAWAAQFNALVSIVKPAEKFFTEESWAAIGGSFAAYSAWKAAKKGAEVESLGMEAIEKFISDDRKQALLDLVAQDSALKEEAESIEMVDKFLHIYRDFYCLLRNFVTFHDFYDKNKTVNAIFQSGRLIIDQRECRLCIKVADMNKHNTMAAASGMYLVYCDCTSKTTSAKETIVAAVTVGEIRDLTVGKNAIYYDNKGMIWDAVITKVIDNPISIGQAFWSPYRRMAVAIEDFINKSAADKDANMMKDMTAKINAAPVADAEAADAKAAPPFDIAKFAGIAAAIGMAVGMIGTALTSLFRGILDLDLWQLIAAFVGIILVISGPSMVMAWLKLRRRNIAPLLNANGWAINAASKISIPFGETLTDTAKFPKLKLKDPYAKKGMPTWQKWAVSLIALALLFAGLWLANLLAWAQLPSPIPCFNEAEEEVVEVVENVESVDNAETANTAEAVANDSTVAE
;
A
#
# COMPACT_ATOMS: atom_id res chain seq x y z
N MET A 1 18.97 -26.36 -33.12
CA MET A 1 19.51 -27.73 -33.04
C MET A 1 19.75 -28.25 -34.47
N LYS A 2 20.97 -28.58 -34.79
CA LYS A 2 21.36 -29.12 -36.12
C LYS A 2 20.94 -30.58 -36.22
N PRO A 3 20.35 -31.03 -37.35
CA PRO A 3 20.12 -32.46 -37.55
C PRO A 3 21.44 -33.14 -38.01
N LYS A 4 21.81 -34.21 -37.31
CA LYS A 4 22.90 -35.12 -37.70
C LYS A 4 22.30 -36.46 -38.18
N HIS A 5 22.90 -36.95 -39.23
CA HIS A 5 22.96 -38.34 -39.70
C HIS A 5 21.74 -38.93 -40.44
N ILE A 6 21.87 -38.89 -41.76
CA ILE A 6 21.33 -39.93 -42.62
C ILE A 6 22.50 -40.84 -43.03
N GLN A 7 22.45 -42.11 -42.59
CA GLN A 7 23.40 -43.14 -42.94
C GLN A 7 23.27 -43.52 -44.42
N ARG A 8 24.42 -43.50 -45.12
CA ARG A 8 24.56 -44.08 -46.45
C ARG A 8 24.51 -45.62 -46.35
N ILE A 9 23.48 -46.20 -46.93
CA ILE A 9 23.44 -47.64 -47.20
C ILE A 9 24.17 -47.86 -48.53
N LYS A 10 25.33 -48.57 -48.50
CA LYS A 10 26.04 -49.09 -49.68
C LYS A 10 25.35 -50.36 -50.13
N CYS A 11 24.69 -50.27 -51.28
CA CYS A 11 24.36 -51.52 -52.00
C CYS A 11 25.54 -52.01 -52.85
N ARG A 12 26.06 -53.15 -52.58
CA ARG A 12 27.03 -53.92 -53.38
C ARG A 12 26.28 -54.63 -54.52
N ALA A 13 26.70 -54.32 -55.76
CA ALA A 13 26.14 -54.90 -56.97
C ALA A 13 26.49 -56.37 -57.11
N TYR A 14 25.52 -57.24 -57.47
CA TYR A 14 25.74 -58.52 -58.12
C TYR A 14 25.40 -58.35 -59.59
N HIS A 15 26.46 -58.65 -60.46
CA HIS A 15 26.35 -58.75 -61.91
C HIS A 15 25.66 -60.07 -62.22
N HIS A 16 24.62 -60.03 -62.94
CA HIS A 16 24.20 -60.81 -64.16
C HIS A 16 22.68 -60.88 -64.28
N PHE A 17 22.26 -60.56 -65.45
CA PHE A 17 20.98 -60.83 -66.14
C PHE A 17 20.05 -59.68 -66.50
N LEU A 18 20.02 -59.45 -67.80
CA LEU A 18 18.98 -59.00 -68.71
C LEU A 18 18.67 -57.45 -68.81
N PRO A 19 18.60 -56.96 -70.07
CA PRO A 19 18.44 -55.55 -70.36
C PRO A 19 17.00 -54.95 -70.19
N LEU A 20 15.97 -55.75 -69.87
CA LEU A 20 14.62 -55.23 -69.57
C LEU A 20 14.45 -54.71 -68.18
N THR A 21 15.25 -55.11 -67.22
CA THR A 21 15.13 -54.63 -65.77
C THR A 21 15.81 -53.29 -65.63
N PHE A 22 16.74 -52.90 -66.49
CA PHE A 22 17.42 -51.63 -66.40
C PHE A 22 16.55 -50.46 -66.82
N ALA A 23 15.69 -50.59 -67.84
CA ALA A 23 14.72 -49.59 -68.24
C ALA A 23 13.63 -49.38 -67.16
N PHE A 24 13.19 -50.49 -66.53
CA PHE A 24 12.17 -50.37 -65.44
C PHE A 24 12.78 -49.82 -64.18
N SER A 25 14.01 -50.09 -63.85
CA SER A 25 14.73 -49.54 -62.72
C SER A 25 15.07 -48.06 -62.93
N LEU A 26 15.40 -47.63 -64.16
CA LEU A 26 15.62 -46.24 -64.51
C LEU A 26 14.29 -45.42 -64.42
N ALA A 27 13.23 -46.00 -64.95
CA ALA A 27 11.91 -45.39 -64.86
C ALA A 27 11.40 -45.27 -63.42
N LEU A 28 11.63 -46.33 -62.59
CA LEU A 28 11.31 -46.26 -61.14
C LEU A 28 12.21 -45.25 -60.38
N TYR A 29 13.47 -45.11 -60.75
CA TYR A 29 14.38 -44.15 -60.16
C TYR A 29 13.95 -42.71 -60.52
N TYR A 30 13.60 -42.46 -61.79
CA TYR A 30 13.05 -41.13 -62.17
C TYR A 30 11.69 -40.88 -61.51
N PHE A 31 10.81 -41.86 -61.43
CA PHE A 31 9.54 -41.70 -60.71
C PHE A 31 9.72 -41.46 -59.23
N CYS A 32 10.68 -42.16 -58.58
CA CYS A 32 11.00 -41.91 -57.19
C CYS A 32 11.67 -40.56 -56.96
N THR A 33 12.56 -40.12 -57.86
CA THR A 33 13.20 -38.79 -57.75
C THR A 33 12.21 -37.66 -57.99
N ASP A 34 11.29 -37.82 -58.94
CA ASP A 34 10.22 -36.84 -59.17
C ASP A 34 9.20 -36.84 -58.03
N PHE A 35 8.86 -37.98 -57.48
CA PHE A 35 7.94 -38.08 -56.34
C PHE A 35 8.59 -37.48 -55.08
N ILE A 36 9.89 -37.66 -54.85
CA ILE A 36 10.63 -37.01 -53.76
C ILE A 36 10.73 -35.51 -54.01
N ALA A 37 10.99 -35.08 -55.25
CA ALA A 37 11.05 -33.64 -55.59
C ALA A 37 9.68 -32.97 -55.51
N VAL A 38 8.59 -33.66 -55.86
CA VAL A 38 7.20 -33.17 -55.68
C VAL A 38 6.84 -33.11 -54.18
N ASN A 39 7.16 -34.13 -53.38
CA ASN A 39 6.95 -34.09 -51.93
C ASN A 39 7.79 -33.02 -51.25
N GLN A 40 9.08 -32.84 -51.65
CA GLN A 40 9.85 -31.71 -51.13
C GLN A 40 9.30 -30.35 -51.55
N LYS A 41 8.79 -30.20 -52.77
CA LYS A 41 8.07 -29.00 -53.19
C LYS A 41 6.75 -28.80 -52.44
N ILE A 42 6.03 -29.85 -52.17
CA ILE A 42 4.80 -29.81 -51.34
C ILE A 42 5.15 -29.47 -49.91
N ASP A 43 6.19 -30.07 -49.33
CA ASP A 43 6.65 -29.76 -47.98
C ASP A 43 7.19 -28.31 -47.88
N ILE A 44 7.91 -27.84 -48.91
CA ILE A 44 8.36 -26.44 -48.98
C ILE A 44 7.18 -25.50 -49.23
N TYR A 45 6.20 -25.87 -50.03
CA TYR A 45 4.97 -25.10 -50.26
C TYR A 45 4.08 -25.09 -49.04
N LEU A 46 3.91 -26.21 -48.34
CA LEU A 46 3.26 -26.30 -47.04
C LEU A 46 4.04 -25.56 -45.97
N TYR A 47 5.36 -25.69 -45.92
CA TYR A 47 6.21 -24.95 -44.98
C TYR A 47 6.18 -23.43 -45.24
N ASN A 48 6.13 -22.99 -46.48
CA ASN A 48 6.01 -21.58 -46.83
C ASN A 48 4.57 -21.05 -46.66
N ASN A 49 3.54 -21.88 -46.82
CA ASN A 49 2.16 -21.52 -46.52
C ASN A 49 1.84 -21.66 -45.01
N MET A 50 2.56 -22.53 -44.27
CA MET A 50 2.52 -22.60 -42.82
C MET A 50 3.40 -21.55 -42.12
N LYS A 51 4.22 -20.78 -42.82
CA LYS A 51 4.63 -19.46 -42.35
C LYS A 51 3.38 -18.58 -42.34
N GLN A 52 2.58 -18.68 -41.28
CA GLN A 52 1.59 -17.69 -40.99
C GLN A 52 2.21 -16.32 -41.32
N LYS A 53 1.58 -15.59 -42.21
CA LYS A 53 2.00 -14.20 -42.52
C LYS A 53 2.03 -13.53 -41.15
N LYS A 54 3.26 -13.25 -40.65
CA LYS A 54 3.37 -12.51 -39.40
C LYS A 54 2.58 -11.23 -39.58
N HIS A 55 1.72 -10.95 -38.59
CA HIS A 55 0.97 -9.70 -38.58
C HIS A 55 1.92 -8.51 -38.68
N GLN A 56 1.60 -7.54 -39.52
CA GLN A 56 2.40 -6.32 -39.69
C GLN A 56 1.90 -5.26 -38.72
N TRP A 57 2.70 -4.99 -37.70
CA TRP A 57 2.41 -3.98 -36.72
C TRP A 57 2.73 -2.57 -37.23
N ASN A 58 1.86 -1.63 -36.91
CA ASN A 58 2.14 -0.21 -37.02
C ASN A 58 2.89 0.28 -35.78
N TYR A 59 3.85 1.20 -35.96
CA TYR A 59 4.64 1.75 -34.87
C TYR A 59 4.50 3.26 -34.79
N GLU A 60 4.63 3.77 -33.57
CA GLU A 60 4.73 5.20 -33.30
C GLU A 60 5.82 5.46 -32.27
N ASN A 61 6.39 6.68 -32.28
CA ASN A 61 7.41 7.09 -31.31
C ASN A 61 6.80 8.08 -30.33
N ILE A 62 6.49 7.62 -29.12
CA ILE A 62 5.92 8.44 -28.06
C ILE A 62 6.58 8.13 -26.69
N GLY A 63 6.64 9.13 -25.82
CA GLY A 63 7.25 8.97 -24.51
C GLY A 63 8.73 8.60 -24.52
N GLY A 64 9.42 8.84 -25.66
CA GLY A 64 10.85 8.54 -25.84
C GLY A 64 11.15 7.08 -26.11
N SER A 65 10.17 6.28 -26.51
CA SER A 65 10.30 4.90 -26.98
C SER A 65 9.43 4.65 -28.22
N THR A 66 9.86 3.70 -29.06
CA THR A 66 9.04 3.19 -30.17
C THR A 66 8.05 2.19 -29.60
N ARG A 67 6.78 2.34 -29.94
CA ARG A 67 5.68 1.52 -29.44
C ARG A 67 4.81 1.03 -30.57
N VAL A 68 4.15 -0.09 -30.37
CA VAL A 68 3.15 -0.63 -31.26
C VAL A 68 1.89 0.26 -31.20
N LYS A 69 1.26 0.48 -32.33
CA LYS A 69 -0.01 1.18 -32.44
C LYS A 69 -1.11 0.19 -32.78
N ILE A 70 -2.15 0.15 -31.94
CA ILE A 70 -3.35 -0.68 -32.15
C ILE A 70 -4.39 0.20 -32.83
N THR A 71 -4.71 -0.09 -34.08
CA THR A 71 -5.64 0.73 -34.91
C THR A 71 -6.73 -0.07 -35.55
N THR A 72 -6.61 -1.39 -35.60
CA THR A 72 -7.56 -2.29 -36.26
C THR A 72 -7.91 -3.46 -35.35
N GLY A 73 -9.05 -4.07 -35.57
CA GLY A 73 -9.43 -5.32 -34.89
C GLY A 73 -8.45 -6.46 -35.23
N ALA A 74 -7.82 -6.43 -36.39
CA ALA A 74 -6.76 -7.38 -36.74
C ALA A 74 -5.53 -7.25 -35.82
N ASP A 75 -5.17 -6.04 -35.38
CA ASP A 75 -4.11 -5.86 -34.38
C ASP A 75 -4.48 -6.54 -33.06
N ILE A 76 -5.73 -6.42 -32.65
CA ILE A 76 -6.23 -7.08 -31.43
C ILE A 76 -6.22 -8.59 -31.54
N ALA A 77 -6.68 -9.12 -32.67
CA ALA A 77 -6.75 -10.56 -32.92
C ALA A 77 -5.37 -11.24 -32.93
N HIS A 78 -4.30 -10.50 -33.24
CA HIS A 78 -2.94 -11.04 -33.35
C HIS A 78 -2.02 -10.64 -32.20
N LEU A 79 -2.56 -10.18 -31.06
CA LEU A 79 -1.76 -9.81 -29.87
C LEU A 79 -0.87 -10.95 -29.36
N ASP A 80 -1.22 -12.19 -29.64
CA ASP A 80 -0.39 -13.37 -29.32
C ASP A 80 0.94 -13.42 -30.10
N GLN A 81 1.02 -12.71 -31.23
CA GLN A 81 2.25 -12.60 -32.04
C GLN A 81 3.14 -11.45 -31.60
N LEU A 82 2.65 -10.57 -30.71
CA LEU A 82 3.41 -9.43 -30.20
C LEU A 82 4.39 -9.89 -29.10
N ASP A 83 5.69 -9.72 -29.34
CA ASP A 83 6.72 -10.06 -28.34
C ASP A 83 6.44 -9.28 -27.03
N PRO A 84 6.41 -9.95 -25.87
CA PRO A 84 6.21 -9.30 -24.57
C PRO A 84 7.14 -8.11 -24.30
N LYS A 85 8.33 -8.10 -24.88
CA LYS A 85 9.27 -6.96 -24.77
C LYS A 85 8.78 -5.69 -25.44
N MET A 86 7.81 -5.78 -26.35
CA MET A 86 7.23 -4.63 -27.06
C MET A 86 6.03 -4.02 -26.32
N TRP A 87 5.52 -4.69 -25.31
CA TRP A 87 4.44 -4.17 -24.50
C TRP A 87 4.94 -3.07 -23.57
N THR A 88 4.17 -2.02 -23.42
CA THR A 88 4.53 -0.94 -22.48
C THR A 88 4.37 -1.36 -21.03
N VAL A 89 3.34 -2.14 -20.75
CA VAL A 89 3.02 -2.69 -19.43
C VAL A 89 3.03 -4.21 -19.51
N LEU A 90 3.58 -4.86 -18.50
CA LEU A 90 3.57 -6.32 -18.37
C LEU A 90 2.53 -6.79 -17.36
N SER A 91 2.19 -5.95 -16.39
CA SER A 91 1.15 -6.21 -15.39
C SER A 91 0.62 -4.91 -14.80
N CYS A 92 -0.67 -4.85 -14.51
CA CYS A 92 -1.31 -3.77 -13.77
C CYS A 92 -2.25 -4.32 -12.68
N PRO A 93 -2.55 -3.57 -11.62
CA PRO A 93 -3.57 -3.94 -10.65
C PRO A 93 -4.98 -3.83 -11.26
N THR A 94 -5.94 -4.54 -10.67
CA THR A 94 -7.37 -4.47 -11.05
C THR A 94 -8.12 -3.35 -10.34
N THR A 95 -7.49 -2.68 -9.38
CA THR A 95 -8.09 -1.60 -8.57
C THR A 95 -7.40 -0.27 -8.77
N GLY A 96 -8.12 0.81 -8.50
CA GLY A 96 -7.59 2.18 -8.61
C GLY A 96 -7.45 2.70 -10.04
N LEU A 97 -8.07 2.05 -11.01
CA LEU A 97 -8.11 2.43 -12.42
C LEU A 97 -9.45 3.06 -12.79
N GLU A 98 -9.45 3.90 -13.80
CA GLU A 98 -10.66 4.53 -14.35
C GLU A 98 -11.30 3.66 -15.45
N ILE A 99 -11.39 2.39 -15.18
CA ILE A 99 -12.17 1.37 -15.88
C ILE A 99 -13.04 0.68 -14.83
N GLU A 100 -14.18 0.18 -15.22
CA GLU A 100 -15.07 -0.53 -14.30
C GLU A 100 -14.37 -1.77 -13.72
N GLU A 101 -14.36 -1.90 -12.39
CA GLU A 101 -13.66 -3.00 -11.70
C GLU A 101 -14.19 -4.37 -12.13
N LYS A 102 -15.48 -4.47 -12.45
CA LYS A 102 -16.10 -5.71 -12.92
C LYS A 102 -15.50 -6.17 -14.26
N SER A 103 -15.26 -5.23 -15.18
CA SER A 103 -14.57 -5.51 -16.45
C SER A 103 -13.14 -6.04 -16.22
N LEU A 104 -12.43 -5.45 -15.27
CA LEU A 104 -11.07 -5.88 -14.94
C LEU A 104 -11.05 -7.25 -14.26
N LYS A 105 -12.00 -7.53 -13.36
CA LYS A 105 -12.18 -8.85 -12.73
C LYS A 105 -12.48 -9.96 -13.74
N TYR A 106 -13.22 -9.65 -14.81
CA TYR A 106 -13.48 -10.61 -15.86
C TYR A 106 -12.25 -10.94 -16.72
N ILE A 107 -11.25 -10.04 -16.76
CA ILE A 107 -9.99 -10.25 -17.47
C ILE A 107 -8.98 -10.98 -16.58
N ASP A 108 -8.98 -10.68 -15.26
CA ASP A 108 -8.18 -11.33 -14.22
C ASP A 108 -8.69 -12.77 -14.01
N ALA A 109 -8.14 -13.70 -14.78
CA ALA A 109 -8.66 -15.08 -14.84
C ALA A 109 -8.28 -15.92 -13.61
N ASP A 110 -7.16 -15.60 -12.96
CA ASP A 110 -6.68 -16.31 -11.76
C ASP A 110 -7.09 -15.60 -10.45
N SER A 111 -7.82 -14.47 -10.57
CA SER A 111 -8.35 -13.68 -9.45
C SER A 111 -7.30 -13.24 -8.43
N ASP A 112 -6.06 -13.00 -8.89
CA ASP A 112 -4.97 -12.56 -8.01
C ASP A 112 -4.91 -11.02 -7.82
N GLY A 113 -5.87 -10.30 -8.42
CA GLY A 113 -5.96 -8.84 -8.35
C GLY A 113 -5.02 -8.11 -9.32
N ARG A 114 -4.51 -8.81 -10.34
CA ARG A 114 -3.58 -8.26 -11.32
C ARG A 114 -3.88 -8.79 -12.71
N ILE A 115 -3.80 -7.93 -13.68
CA ILE A 115 -3.90 -8.30 -15.09
C ILE A 115 -2.51 -8.37 -15.71
N ARG A 116 -2.21 -9.47 -16.40
CA ARG A 116 -0.95 -9.73 -17.08
C ARG A 116 -1.14 -9.89 -18.60
N VAL A 117 -0.01 -9.90 -19.32
CA VAL A 117 0.00 -10.05 -20.78
C VAL A 117 -0.72 -11.32 -21.27
N ASN A 118 -0.54 -12.46 -20.58
CA ASN A 118 -1.19 -13.72 -20.92
C ASN A 118 -2.72 -13.65 -20.85
N GLU A 119 -3.27 -12.96 -19.85
CA GLU A 119 -4.71 -12.78 -19.67
C GLU A 119 -5.30 -11.85 -20.72
N ILE A 120 -4.58 -10.77 -21.05
CA ILE A 120 -4.96 -9.89 -22.16
C ILE A 120 -4.99 -10.65 -23.49
N VAL A 121 -3.96 -11.47 -23.76
CA VAL A 121 -3.90 -12.28 -24.97
C VAL A 121 -5.02 -13.33 -25.00
N ALA A 122 -5.30 -13.98 -23.87
CA ALA A 122 -6.40 -14.95 -23.77
C ALA A 122 -7.77 -14.27 -24.01
N THR A 123 -8.00 -13.13 -23.39
CA THR A 123 -9.22 -12.32 -23.56
C THR A 123 -9.37 -11.84 -25.01
N ALA A 124 -8.28 -11.36 -25.64
CA ALA A 124 -8.28 -10.95 -27.03
C ALA A 124 -8.69 -12.08 -27.96
N LYS A 125 -8.12 -13.29 -27.79
CA LYS A 125 -8.47 -14.48 -28.56
C LYS A 125 -9.92 -14.86 -28.40
N TRP A 126 -10.39 -14.87 -27.15
CA TRP A 126 -11.76 -15.23 -26.84
C TRP A 126 -12.77 -14.27 -27.48
N ILE A 127 -12.62 -12.96 -27.25
CA ILE A 127 -13.60 -11.99 -27.75
C ILE A 127 -13.57 -11.85 -29.27
N THR A 128 -12.38 -11.89 -29.91
CA THR A 128 -12.29 -11.81 -31.36
C THR A 128 -12.81 -13.04 -32.07
N ALA A 129 -12.76 -14.22 -31.44
CA ALA A 129 -13.35 -15.43 -31.96
C ALA A 129 -14.90 -15.42 -31.84
N ALA A 130 -15.45 -14.76 -30.80
CA ALA A 130 -16.86 -14.69 -30.52
C ALA A 130 -17.64 -13.76 -31.47
N ILE A 131 -16.96 -12.78 -32.13
CA ILE A 131 -17.62 -11.79 -33.01
C ILE A 131 -17.20 -11.95 -34.46
N LYS A 132 -18.05 -11.51 -35.39
CA LYS A 132 -17.80 -11.59 -36.83
C LYS A 132 -16.73 -10.64 -37.32
N ASN A 133 -16.67 -9.45 -36.72
CA ASN A 133 -15.73 -8.41 -37.08
C ASN A 133 -15.06 -7.83 -35.84
N ALA A 134 -13.74 -8.06 -35.69
CA ALA A 134 -12.97 -7.56 -34.57
C ALA A 134 -12.86 -6.04 -34.51
N ASP A 135 -13.11 -5.30 -35.60
CA ASP A 135 -13.12 -3.84 -35.61
C ASP A 135 -14.27 -3.24 -34.77
N LEU A 136 -15.28 -4.05 -34.43
CA LEU A 136 -16.34 -3.63 -33.52
C LEU A 136 -15.82 -3.29 -32.12
N LEU A 137 -14.75 -3.94 -31.68
CA LEU A 137 -14.10 -3.68 -30.37
C LEU A 137 -13.55 -2.24 -30.27
N LEU A 138 -13.23 -1.61 -31.40
CA LEU A 138 -12.72 -0.23 -31.41
C LEU A 138 -13.77 0.81 -31.03
N LYS A 139 -15.05 0.42 -31.04
CA LYS A 139 -16.17 1.31 -30.71
C LYS A 139 -16.30 1.55 -29.21
N GLY A 140 -16.05 0.54 -28.37
CA GLY A 140 -16.18 0.60 -26.91
C GLY A 140 -17.58 1.08 -26.47
N ALA A 141 -18.65 0.47 -26.97
CA ALA A 141 -20.01 0.89 -26.70
C ALA A 141 -20.68 0.03 -25.61
N ASP A 142 -21.65 0.61 -24.89
CA ASP A 142 -22.45 -0.09 -23.85
C ASP A 142 -23.48 -1.07 -24.43
N ASN A 143 -23.70 -1.06 -25.73
CA ASN A 143 -24.67 -1.86 -26.45
C ASN A 143 -24.03 -2.64 -27.58
N PHE A 144 -24.53 -3.84 -27.84
CA PHE A 144 -24.06 -4.73 -28.88
C PHE A 144 -25.21 -5.33 -29.68
N ASP A 145 -25.07 -5.37 -31.01
CA ASP A 145 -26.03 -6.07 -31.86
C ASP A 145 -25.72 -7.56 -31.85
N ILE A 146 -26.62 -8.38 -31.32
CA ILE A 146 -26.42 -9.83 -31.20
C ILE A 146 -26.21 -10.51 -32.55
N THR A 147 -26.65 -9.91 -33.66
CA THR A 147 -26.42 -10.46 -35.01
C THR A 147 -24.95 -10.43 -35.42
N ASP A 148 -24.10 -9.63 -34.73
CA ASP A 148 -22.67 -9.54 -34.96
C ASP A 148 -21.87 -10.64 -34.23
N PHE A 149 -22.51 -11.50 -33.43
CA PHE A 149 -21.88 -12.70 -32.92
C PHE A 149 -21.54 -13.70 -34.04
N ASN A 150 -20.37 -14.30 -33.94
CA ASN A 150 -19.93 -15.34 -34.84
C ASN A 150 -20.59 -16.69 -34.51
N GLN A 151 -21.65 -16.99 -35.16
CA GLN A 151 -22.42 -18.22 -34.91
C GLN A 151 -21.76 -19.49 -35.48
N GLU A 152 -20.68 -19.36 -36.26
CA GLU A 152 -19.85 -20.49 -36.69
C GLU A 152 -18.90 -20.95 -35.58
N ASN A 153 -18.60 -20.08 -34.65
CA ASN A 153 -17.82 -20.37 -33.44
C ASN A 153 -18.74 -20.82 -32.29
N ALA A 154 -18.32 -21.82 -31.55
CA ALA A 154 -19.12 -22.38 -30.45
C ALA A 154 -19.44 -21.33 -29.37
N GLU A 155 -18.47 -20.53 -28.99
CA GLU A 155 -18.64 -19.44 -28.00
C GLU A 155 -19.55 -18.32 -28.51
N GLY A 156 -19.36 -17.89 -29.76
CA GLY A 156 -20.21 -16.87 -30.38
C GLY A 156 -21.64 -17.33 -30.51
N LYS A 157 -21.87 -18.64 -30.81
CA LYS A 157 -23.21 -19.23 -30.87
C LYS A 157 -23.86 -19.27 -29.48
N LYS A 158 -23.10 -19.64 -28.43
CA LYS A 158 -23.62 -19.63 -27.05
C LYS A 158 -24.04 -18.23 -26.67
N LEU A 159 -23.15 -17.22 -26.84
CA LEU A 159 -23.42 -15.83 -26.54
C LEU A 159 -24.67 -15.30 -27.30
N TYR A 160 -24.82 -15.64 -28.57
CA TYR A 160 -26.02 -15.30 -29.35
C TYR A 160 -27.30 -15.86 -28.73
N ASN A 161 -27.30 -17.15 -28.41
CA ASN A 161 -28.47 -17.83 -27.86
C ASN A 161 -28.83 -17.26 -26.48
N SER A 162 -27.86 -17.08 -25.61
CA SER A 162 -28.06 -16.54 -24.26
C SER A 162 -28.53 -15.09 -24.30
N SER A 163 -27.96 -14.26 -25.20
CA SER A 163 -28.42 -12.88 -25.41
C SER A 163 -29.88 -12.84 -25.88
N ARG A 164 -30.28 -13.75 -26.76
CA ARG A 164 -31.68 -13.89 -27.18
C ARG A 164 -32.60 -14.26 -26.03
N GLN A 165 -32.16 -15.16 -25.17
CA GLN A 165 -32.90 -15.57 -23.99
C GLN A 165 -33.05 -14.42 -22.98
N ILE A 166 -31.97 -13.67 -22.71
CA ILE A 166 -32.03 -12.49 -21.85
C ILE A 166 -33.03 -11.46 -22.38
N LEU A 167 -32.97 -11.13 -23.69
CA LEU A 167 -33.89 -10.19 -24.29
C LEU A 167 -35.37 -10.69 -24.21
N ALA A 168 -35.60 -12.00 -24.39
CA ALA A 168 -36.91 -12.61 -24.23
C ALA A 168 -37.40 -12.53 -22.77
N ASN A 169 -36.56 -12.83 -21.79
CA ASN A 169 -36.89 -12.77 -20.36
C ASN A 169 -37.22 -11.34 -19.91
N LEU A 170 -36.55 -10.36 -20.50
CA LEU A 170 -36.78 -8.92 -20.25
C LEU A 170 -37.97 -8.37 -21.09
N ASN A 171 -38.60 -9.18 -21.93
CA ASN A 171 -39.64 -8.75 -22.90
C ASN A 171 -39.19 -7.60 -23.82
N LYS A 172 -37.93 -7.59 -24.22
CA LYS A 172 -37.36 -6.62 -25.16
C LYS A 172 -37.45 -7.13 -26.60
N GLU A 173 -38.02 -6.33 -27.45
CA GLU A 173 -38.03 -6.58 -28.91
C GLU A 173 -36.76 -6.00 -29.56
N GLY A 174 -36.21 -6.71 -30.56
CA GLY A 174 -35.02 -6.28 -31.30
C GLY A 174 -33.80 -7.19 -31.09
N ASN A 175 -32.64 -6.72 -31.60
CA ASN A 175 -31.40 -7.48 -31.62
C ASN A 175 -30.27 -6.79 -30.82
N VAL A 176 -30.56 -5.73 -30.08
CA VAL A 176 -29.56 -4.97 -29.34
C VAL A 176 -29.65 -5.31 -27.86
N ILE A 177 -28.57 -5.83 -27.32
CA ILE A 177 -28.38 -6.05 -25.89
C ILE A 177 -27.44 -5.01 -25.33
N SER A 178 -27.69 -4.57 -24.11
CA SER A 178 -26.90 -3.55 -23.42
C SER A 178 -26.40 -4.02 -22.06
N LEU A 179 -25.40 -3.33 -21.53
CA LEU A 179 -24.93 -3.55 -20.15
C LEU A 179 -26.03 -3.34 -19.11
N ALA A 180 -26.97 -2.43 -19.36
CA ALA A 180 -28.10 -2.24 -18.47
C ALA A 180 -29.02 -3.47 -18.41
N ASP A 181 -29.03 -4.30 -19.45
CA ASP A 181 -29.85 -5.53 -19.52
C ASP A 181 -29.26 -6.68 -18.73
N THR A 182 -27.97 -6.64 -18.45
CA THR A 182 -27.24 -7.63 -17.66
C THR A 182 -26.80 -7.11 -16.28
N ALA A 183 -27.00 -5.82 -16.01
CA ALA A 183 -26.54 -5.17 -14.77
C ALA A 183 -27.26 -5.70 -13.53
N ASP A 184 -28.50 -6.12 -13.68
CA ASP A 184 -29.33 -6.65 -12.62
C ASP A 184 -29.57 -8.15 -12.84
N ILE A 185 -28.52 -8.93 -12.60
CA ILE A 185 -28.58 -10.39 -12.67
C ILE A 185 -29.59 -10.93 -11.66
N GLU A 186 -29.70 -10.30 -10.51
CA GLU A 186 -30.69 -10.63 -9.49
C GLU A 186 -32.10 -10.46 -10.04
N ALA A 187 -32.39 -9.39 -10.81
CA ALA A 187 -33.68 -9.18 -11.43
C ALA A 187 -33.97 -10.19 -12.56
N ILE A 188 -32.94 -10.68 -13.27
CA ILE A 188 -33.12 -11.72 -14.30
C ILE A 188 -33.52 -13.03 -13.64
N PHE A 189 -32.97 -13.37 -12.51
CA PHE A 189 -33.20 -14.62 -11.78
C PHE A 189 -34.31 -14.53 -10.72
N ALA A 190 -34.65 -13.32 -10.22
CA ALA A 190 -35.64 -13.12 -9.16
C ALA A 190 -37.04 -13.72 -9.45
N LYS A 191 -37.36 -13.98 -10.72
CA LYS A 191 -38.62 -14.61 -11.13
C LYS A 191 -38.47 -16.07 -11.52
N THR A 192 -37.28 -16.61 -11.51
CA THR A 192 -37.02 -18.00 -11.85
C THR A 192 -36.96 -18.83 -10.57
N ARG A 193 -37.64 -19.97 -10.57
CA ARG A 193 -37.64 -20.90 -9.44
C ARG A 193 -36.26 -21.52 -9.20
N PHE A 194 -35.51 -21.76 -10.25
CA PHE A 194 -34.16 -22.31 -10.27
C PHE A 194 -33.23 -21.39 -11.06
N ASN A 195 -31.98 -21.25 -10.62
CA ASN A 195 -31.01 -20.33 -11.23
C ASN A 195 -29.64 -20.95 -11.48
N GLY A 196 -29.45 -22.24 -11.18
CA GLY A 196 -28.28 -23.04 -11.55
C GLY A 196 -27.05 -22.86 -10.71
N ASP A 197 -27.15 -22.32 -9.49
CA ASP A 197 -26.02 -22.17 -8.58
C ASP A 197 -25.88 -23.26 -7.52
N GLY A 198 -26.87 -24.20 -7.47
CA GLY A 198 -26.91 -25.29 -6.49
C GLY A 198 -27.38 -24.84 -5.11
N ILE A 199 -28.01 -23.68 -5.02
CA ILE A 199 -28.59 -23.12 -3.79
C ILE A 199 -30.09 -23.06 -3.95
N ILE A 200 -30.79 -23.48 -2.91
CA ILE A 200 -32.27 -23.45 -2.87
C ILE A 200 -32.73 -22.51 -1.76
N THR A 201 -33.71 -21.70 -2.06
CA THR A 201 -34.35 -20.75 -1.15
C THR A 201 -35.74 -21.24 -0.72
N GLU A 202 -36.38 -20.52 0.19
CA GLU A 202 -37.79 -20.81 0.50
C GLU A 202 -38.73 -20.65 -0.72
N LEU A 203 -38.35 -19.83 -1.70
CA LEU A 203 -39.09 -19.65 -2.95
C LEU A 203 -38.94 -20.83 -3.90
N THR A 204 -37.87 -21.58 -3.80
CA THR A 204 -37.59 -22.77 -4.63
C THR A 204 -38.49 -23.94 -4.26
N ALA A 205 -38.86 -24.07 -3.00
CA ALA A 205 -39.72 -25.14 -2.51
C ALA A 205 -41.21 -24.84 -2.75
N ASP A 206 -41.99 -25.85 -3.13
CA ASP A 206 -43.44 -25.71 -3.26
C ASP A 206 -44.13 -26.14 -1.98
N ASP A 207 -43.59 -27.14 -1.30
CA ASP A 207 -44.16 -27.70 -0.07
C ASP A 207 -43.85 -26.82 1.15
N GLN A 208 -44.86 -26.64 2.02
CA GLN A 208 -44.71 -25.81 3.22
C GLN A 208 -43.76 -26.43 4.24
N ASP A 209 -43.65 -27.75 4.31
CA ASP A 209 -42.70 -28.42 5.21
C ASP A 209 -41.24 -28.31 4.69
N GLU A 210 -41.04 -28.32 3.37
CA GLU A 210 -39.74 -28.04 2.77
C GLU A 210 -39.29 -26.59 3.06
N LYS A 211 -40.19 -25.61 2.94
CA LYS A 211 -39.92 -24.20 3.31
C LYS A 211 -39.53 -24.07 4.78
N ALA A 212 -40.30 -24.72 5.64
CA ALA A 212 -40.01 -24.71 7.07
C ALA A 212 -38.67 -25.38 7.38
N THR A 213 -38.28 -26.40 6.64
CA THR A 213 -36.99 -27.07 6.79
C THR A 213 -35.84 -26.16 6.32
N ILE A 214 -35.98 -25.51 5.15
CA ILE A 214 -34.99 -24.52 4.66
C ILE A 214 -34.81 -23.39 5.68
N ALA A 215 -35.89 -22.81 6.18
CA ALA A 215 -35.86 -21.78 7.22
C ALA A 215 -35.16 -22.26 8.49
N ALA A 216 -35.40 -23.52 8.92
CA ALA A 216 -34.73 -24.10 10.08
C ALA A 216 -33.22 -24.30 9.85
N ILE A 217 -32.82 -24.73 8.66
CA ILE A 217 -31.42 -24.87 8.26
C ILE A 217 -30.73 -23.51 8.28
N ILE A 218 -31.32 -22.49 7.66
CA ILE A 218 -30.77 -21.12 7.65
C ILE A 218 -30.59 -20.60 9.08
N LYS A 219 -31.58 -20.86 9.94
CA LYS A 219 -31.54 -20.39 11.35
C LYS A 219 -30.43 -21.06 12.16
N THR A 220 -30.14 -22.35 11.91
CA THR A 220 -29.25 -23.18 12.75
C THR A 220 -27.87 -23.37 12.18
N MET A 221 -27.77 -23.54 10.87
CA MET A 221 -26.51 -23.82 10.15
C MET A 221 -25.94 -22.60 9.43
N GLY A 222 -26.71 -21.52 9.30
CA GLY A 222 -26.41 -20.36 8.49
C GLY A 222 -26.93 -20.51 7.05
N SER A 223 -26.63 -19.52 6.22
CA SER A 223 -27.10 -19.44 4.83
C SER A 223 -25.96 -19.18 3.86
N VAL A 224 -26.19 -19.53 2.60
CA VAL A 224 -25.39 -19.12 1.45
C VAL A 224 -26.24 -18.18 0.61
N ALA A 225 -25.64 -17.14 0.05
CA ALA A 225 -26.36 -16.23 -0.83
C ALA A 225 -26.63 -16.89 -2.17
N ASP A 226 -27.89 -16.90 -2.56
CA ASP A 226 -28.37 -17.31 -3.87
C ASP A 226 -28.15 -16.21 -4.92
N ARG A 227 -28.12 -16.56 -6.19
CA ARG A 227 -28.03 -15.59 -7.30
C ARG A 227 -29.16 -14.56 -7.34
N SER A 228 -30.31 -14.89 -6.77
CA SER A 228 -31.43 -13.95 -6.60
C SER A 228 -31.19 -12.90 -5.53
N GLY A 229 -30.11 -13.02 -4.75
CA GLY A 229 -29.82 -12.17 -3.59
C GLY A 229 -30.43 -12.68 -2.28
N ASP A 230 -31.28 -13.70 -2.33
CA ASP A 230 -31.92 -14.29 -1.15
C ASP A 230 -30.97 -15.24 -0.41
N ASN A 231 -31.29 -15.49 0.86
CA ASN A 231 -30.60 -16.49 1.67
C ASN A 231 -31.11 -17.89 1.34
N GLY A 232 -30.20 -18.79 0.98
CA GLY A 232 -30.53 -20.15 0.64
C GLY A 232 -29.65 -21.18 1.34
N VAL A 233 -29.85 -22.42 0.98
CA VAL A 233 -29.16 -23.60 1.49
C VAL A 233 -28.61 -24.45 0.34
N ASN A 234 -27.42 -24.98 0.50
CA ASN A 234 -26.78 -25.90 -0.44
C ASN A 234 -26.74 -27.34 0.11
N THR A 235 -26.26 -28.28 -0.67
CA THR A 235 -26.07 -29.67 -0.27
C THR A 235 -25.37 -29.85 1.05
N GLU A 236 -24.28 -29.09 1.28
CA GLU A 236 -23.47 -29.20 2.48
C GLU A 236 -24.25 -28.81 3.74
N LEU A 237 -24.99 -27.70 3.69
CA LEU A 237 -25.79 -27.24 4.83
C LEU A 237 -26.95 -28.22 5.12
N ILE A 238 -27.58 -28.78 4.09
CA ILE A 238 -28.63 -29.80 4.23
C ILE A 238 -28.06 -31.04 4.92
N GLU A 239 -26.96 -31.58 4.42
CA GLU A 239 -26.33 -32.77 5.00
C GLU A 239 -25.89 -32.54 6.44
N LYS A 240 -25.26 -31.40 6.71
CA LYS A 240 -24.83 -31.00 8.07
C LYS A 240 -26.01 -30.89 9.02
N PHE A 241 -27.13 -30.32 8.58
CA PHE A 241 -28.33 -30.19 9.39
C PHE A 241 -28.86 -31.53 9.83
N TYR A 242 -29.10 -32.46 8.88
CA TYR A 242 -29.62 -33.80 9.21
C TYR A 242 -28.63 -34.62 10.02
N GLN A 243 -27.34 -34.46 9.81
CA GLN A 243 -26.33 -35.07 10.65
C GLN A 243 -26.38 -34.51 12.07
N SER A 244 -26.53 -33.21 12.23
CA SER A 244 -26.65 -32.58 13.56
C SER A 244 -27.94 -32.98 14.29
N LEU A 245 -29.06 -33.14 13.56
CA LEU A 245 -30.29 -33.67 14.14
C LEU A 245 -30.08 -35.09 14.69
N ALA A 246 -29.43 -35.96 13.91
CA ALA A 246 -29.17 -37.35 14.30
C ALA A 246 -28.18 -37.40 15.49
N ASP A 247 -27.11 -36.64 15.43
CA ASP A 247 -26.11 -36.59 16.48
C ASP A 247 -26.67 -36.06 17.82
N TYR A 248 -27.50 -34.99 17.74
CA TYR A 248 -28.17 -34.42 18.91
C TYR A 248 -29.16 -35.39 19.56
N THR A 249 -29.98 -36.02 18.75
CA THR A 249 -30.95 -37.03 19.19
C THR A 249 -30.27 -38.25 19.79
N ALA A 250 -29.22 -38.73 19.19
CA ALA A 250 -28.41 -39.84 19.73
C ALA A 250 -27.79 -39.45 21.09
N TRP A 251 -27.26 -38.24 21.20
CA TRP A 251 -26.71 -37.71 22.45
C TRP A 251 -27.79 -37.57 23.54
N GLN A 252 -28.94 -37.07 23.18
CA GLN A 252 -30.06 -36.90 24.10
C GLN A 252 -30.63 -38.26 24.57
N THR A 253 -30.70 -39.23 23.66
CA THR A 253 -31.15 -40.60 23.98
C THR A 253 -30.15 -41.30 24.90
N ALA A 254 -28.88 -41.00 24.82
CA ALA A 254 -27.84 -41.51 25.68
C ALA A 254 -27.72 -40.74 27.02
N ALA A 255 -28.74 -39.93 27.35
CA ALA A 255 -28.68 -39.10 28.56
C ALA A 255 -28.46 -39.96 29.81
N VAL A 256 -27.53 -39.49 30.63
CA VAL A 256 -27.15 -40.09 31.90
C VAL A 256 -27.88 -39.30 33.01
N GLU A 257 -28.46 -40.05 33.97
CA GLU A 257 -29.11 -39.44 35.13
C GLU A 257 -28.11 -38.55 35.89
N ALA A 258 -28.56 -37.35 36.21
CA ALA A 258 -27.74 -36.37 36.92
C ALA A 258 -27.68 -36.75 38.43
N PRO A 259 -26.50 -37.06 38.99
CA PRO A 259 -26.38 -37.60 40.36
C PRO A 259 -27.06 -36.70 41.42
N TYR A 260 -27.09 -35.43 41.21
CA TYR A 260 -27.65 -34.43 42.11
C TYR A 260 -28.72 -33.57 41.44
N GLY A 261 -29.44 -34.13 40.49
CA GLY A 261 -30.49 -33.43 39.75
C GLY A 261 -30.00 -32.14 39.10
N ALA A 262 -30.79 -31.07 39.26
CA ALA A 262 -30.47 -29.77 38.60
C ALA A 262 -29.19 -29.09 39.10
N ASP A 263 -28.68 -29.50 40.30
CA ASP A 263 -27.48 -28.89 40.88
C ASP A 263 -26.19 -29.67 40.56
N THR A 264 -26.29 -30.73 39.71
CA THR A 264 -25.13 -31.56 39.36
C THR A 264 -23.99 -30.73 38.74
N ASP A 265 -24.30 -29.80 37.84
CA ASP A 265 -23.31 -28.95 37.20
C ASP A 265 -22.54 -28.06 38.22
N LYS A 266 -23.28 -27.47 39.15
CA LYS A 266 -22.68 -26.68 40.21
C LYS A 266 -21.80 -27.52 41.12
N ALA A 267 -22.25 -28.76 41.36
CA ALA A 267 -21.46 -29.70 42.17
C ALA A 267 -20.17 -30.10 41.46
N ILE A 268 -20.20 -30.35 40.18
CA ILE A 268 -19.02 -30.66 39.36
C ILE A 268 -18.06 -29.49 39.36
N GLU A 269 -18.54 -28.27 39.14
CA GLU A 269 -17.72 -27.06 39.14
C GLU A 269 -17.02 -26.88 40.50
N ALA A 270 -17.78 -26.97 41.60
CA ALA A 270 -17.25 -26.86 42.94
C ALA A 270 -16.26 -27.98 43.28
N TYR A 271 -16.55 -29.24 42.88
CA TYR A 271 -15.66 -30.35 43.04
C TYR A 271 -14.34 -30.15 42.30
N ASN A 272 -14.40 -29.82 41.02
CA ASN A 272 -13.19 -29.63 40.19
C ASN A 272 -12.31 -28.48 40.71
N ALA A 273 -12.92 -27.42 41.20
CA ALA A 273 -12.20 -26.32 41.84
C ALA A 273 -11.46 -26.78 43.11
N LEU A 274 -12.07 -27.67 43.87
CA LEU A 274 -11.54 -28.12 45.19
C LEU A 274 -10.63 -29.34 45.12
N ASP A 275 -10.76 -30.19 44.08
CA ASP A 275 -10.15 -31.52 44.03
C ASP A 275 -8.66 -31.51 44.31
N ALA A 276 -7.93 -30.59 43.70
CA ALA A 276 -6.49 -30.48 43.94
C ALA A 276 -6.16 -30.11 45.39
N LYS A 277 -6.98 -29.24 46.00
CA LYS A 277 -6.78 -28.80 47.41
C LYS A 277 -7.18 -29.83 48.43
N VAL A 278 -8.21 -30.59 48.16
CA VAL A 278 -8.65 -31.68 49.01
C VAL A 278 -7.68 -32.86 48.94
N LYS A 279 -7.18 -33.18 47.77
CA LYS A 279 -6.09 -34.18 47.61
C LYS A 279 -4.82 -33.75 48.35
N ASP A 280 -4.43 -32.48 48.25
CA ASP A 280 -3.30 -31.93 49.04
C ASP A 280 -3.53 -32.07 50.54
N TYR A 281 -4.76 -31.80 51.01
CA TYR A 281 -5.11 -32.02 52.42
C TYR A 281 -4.87 -33.47 52.89
N PHE A 282 -5.36 -34.47 52.12
CA PHE A 282 -5.17 -35.87 52.48
C PHE A 282 -3.70 -36.30 52.41
N VAL A 283 -2.93 -35.80 51.41
CA VAL A 283 -1.50 -36.04 51.35
C VAL A 283 -0.79 -35.48 52.59
N ARG A 284 -1.13 -34.26 53.02
CA ARG A 284 -0.57 -33.65 54.22
C ARG A 284 -0.94 -34.42 55.45
N ALA A 285 -2.20 -34.89 55.57
CA ALA A 285 -2.64 -35.70 56.66
C ALA A 285 -1.86 -37.05 56.74
N LYS A 286 -1.65 -37.71 55.64
CA LYS A 286 -0.80 -38.93 55.57
C LYS A 286 0.65 -38.65 55.95
N LEU A 287 1.21 -37.54 55.54
CA LEU A 287 2.56 -37.13 55.93
C LEU A 287 2.66 -36.82 57.40
N ALA A 288 1.67 -36.17 57.98
CA ALA A 288 1.57 -35.89 59.41
C ALA A 288 1.44 -37.18 60.25
N ALA A 289 0.66 -38.16 59.75
CA ALA A 289 0.57 -39.49 60.40
C ALA A 289 1.93 -40.28 60.34
N PHE A 290 2.67 -40.11 59.20
CA PHE A 290 3.98 -40.72 59.07
C PHE A 290 5.08 -40.08 59.94
N ALA A 291 5.06 -38.76 60.07
CA ALA A 291 6.01 -37.96 60.84
C ALA A 291 5.24 -36.94 61.72
N PRO A 292 4.73 -37.35 62.88
CA PRO A 292 3.89 -36.52 63.72
C PRO A 292 4.52 -35.21 64.17
N GLU A 293 5.83 -35.18 64.35
CA GLU A 293 6.61 -33.97 64.65
C GLU A 293 6.58 -32.90 63.55
N SER A 294 6.21 -33.30 62.36
CA SER A 294 6.10 -32.39 61.15
C SER A 294 4.71 -31.77 61.01
N THR A 295 3.69 -32.17 61.75
CA THR A 295 2.30 -31.73 61.58
C THR A 295 2.21 -30.22 61.59
N ALA A 296 2.83 -29.56 62.57
CA ALA A 296 2.82 -28.08 62.66
C ALA A 296 3.45 -27.38 61.44
N LYS A 297 4.35 -28.08 60.72
CA LYS A 297 4.98 -27.52 59.49
C LYS A 297 4.15 -27.75 58.22
N LEU A 298 3.25 -28.74 58.28
CA LEU A 298 2.36 -29.08 57.16
C LEU A 298 1.07 -28.25 57.15
N ASP A 299 0.74 -27.68 58.30
CA ASP A 299 -0.35 -26.69 58.41
C ASP A 299 0.06 -25.30 57.95
N VAL A 300 -0.92 -24.39 57.91
CA VAL A 300 -0.66 -22.97 57.61
C VAL A 300 0.26 -22.41 58.72
N GLN A 301 1.43 -21.97 58.33
CA GLN A 301 2.38 -21.31 59.19
C GLN A 301 1.90 -19.91 59.54
N THR A 302 1.83 -19.56 60.82
CA THR A 302 1.45 -18.22 61.29
C THR A 302 2.33 -17.14 60.71
N THR A 303 3.62 -17.44 60.49
CA THR A 303 4.55 -16.52 59.84
C THR A 303 4.18 -16.15 58.41
N LEU A 304 3.50 -17.03 57.66
CA LEU A 304 2.99 -16.70 56.32
C LEU A 304 1.84 -15.73 56.38
N ILE A 305 0.99 -15.85 57.37
CA ILE A 305 -0.13 -14.89 57.60
C ILE A 305 0.42 -13.57 58.11
N GLU A 306 1.42 -13.60 58.99
CA GLU A 306 2.10 -12.39 59.48
C GLU A 306 2.73 -11.56 58.36
N THR A 307 3.33 -12.19 57.36
CA THR A 307 3.95 -11.49 56.20
C THR A 307 2.96 -10.69 55.38
N ILE A 308 1.69 -11.11 55.29
CA ILE A 308 0.66 -10.44 54.53
C ILE A 308 -0.30 -9.62 55.37
N SER A 309 -0.16 -9.68 56.71
CA SER A 309 -1.14 -9.08 57.65
C SER A 309 -1.25 -7.56 57.55
N ALA A 310 -0.21 -6.89 57.08
CA ALA A 310 -0.16 -5.44 56.90
C ALA A 310 -0.74 -5.00 55.51
N ASP A 311 -0.94 -5.94 54.59
CA ASP A 311 -1.42 -5.67 53.23
C ASP A 311 -2.97 -5.66 53.20
N ASN A 312 -3.53 -5.15 52.08
CA ASN A 312 -4.94 -5.33 51.79
C ASN A 312 -5.15 -6.80 51.37
N LEU A 313 -5.77 -7.59 52.24
CA LEU A 313 -5.99 -9.02 52.02
C LEU A 313 -6.88 -9.35 50.84
N THR A 314 -7.70 -8.42 50.36
CA THR A 314 -8.51 -8.61 49.14
C THR A 314 -7.62 -8.70 47.89
N ASP A 315 -6.45 -8.06 47.89
CA ASP A 315 -5.48 -8.09 46.80
C ASP A 315 -4.57 -9.34 46.88
N LYS A 316 -4.60 -10.06 47.99
CA LYS A 316 -3.81 -11.27 48.26
C LYS A 316 -4.58 -12.58 48.07
N THR A 317 -5.70 -12.56 47.38
CA THR A 317 -6.56 -13.76 47.18
C THR A 317 -5.80 -14.94 46.57
N CYS A 318 -4.94 -14.70 45.61
CA CYS A 318 -4.12 -15.76 44.96
C CYS A 318 -3.12 -16.37 45.96
N GLU A 319 -2.52 -15.56 46.84
CA GLU A 319 -1.59 -16.02 47.86
C GLU A 319 -2.32 -16.82 48.91
N ILE A 320 -3.45 -16.33 49.44
CA ILE A 320 -4.33 -17.03 50.38
C ILE A 320 -4.83 -18.34 49.75
N ALA A 321 -5.20 -18.36 48.49
CA ALA A 321 -5.61 -19.58 47.76
C ALA A 321 -4.48 -20.65 47.70
N SER A 322 -3.22 -20.23 47.74
CA SER A 322 -2.08 -21.12 47.75
C SER A 322 -1.91 -21.91 49.05
N TYR A 323 -2.44 -21.38 50.16
CA TYR A 323 -2.32 -22.02 51.50
C TYR A 323 -3.11 -23.33 51.58
N PRO A 324 -2.78 -24.22 52.55
CA PRO A 324 -3.57 -25.42 52.84
C PRO A 324 -5.07 -25.19 52.96
N LEU A 325 -5.86 -26.17 52.56
CA LEU A 325 -7.33 -26.06 52.56
C LEU A 325 -7.93 -25.94 54.00
N ALA A 326 -7.44 -26.77 54.87
CA ALA A 326 -7.88 -26.81 56.30
C ALA A 326 -6.73 -27.31 57.16
N ARG A 327 -6.87 -27.17 58.50
CA ARG A 327 -5.97 -27.76 59.43
C ARG A 327 -6.07 -29.28 59.43
N ILE A 328 -4.95 -29.94 59.59
CA ILE A 328 -4.85 -31.39 59.59
C ILE A 328 -5.45 -31.93 60.86
N THR A 329 -6.21 -32.99 60.77
CA THR A 329 -6.75 -33.76 61.91
C THR A 329 -6.00 -35.10 62.04
N ASP A 330 -5.99 -35.66 63.27
CA ASP A 330 -5.31 -36.92 63.58
C ASP A 330 -5.82 -38.13 62.78
N LYS A 331 -7.05 -38.04 62.24
CA LYS A 331 -7.74 -39.14 61.55
C LYS A 331 -7.72 -39.03 60.05
N ALA A 332 -7.08 -38.04 59.47
CA ALA A 332 -7.15 -37.73 58.03
C ALA A 332 -8.60 -37.60 57.50
N GLU A 333 -9.43 -37.02 58.30
CA GLU A 333 -10.86 -36.74 58.02
C GLU A 333 -11.03 -35.23 57.82
N LEU A 334 -11.54 -34.80 56.62
CA LEU A 334 -11.87 -33.39 56.38
C LEU A 334 -13.30 -33.12 56.87
N SER A 335 -13.44 -32.50 58.02
CA SER A 335 -14.75 -32.17 58.59
C SER A 335 -15.46 -31.12 57.72
N ILE A 336 -16.79 -31.28 57.59
CA ILE A 336 -17.64 -30.28 56.90
C ILE A 336 -17.76 -28.97 57.71
N ASP A 337 -17.53 -29.05 59.03
CA ASP A 337 -17.51 -27.91 59.97
C ASP A 337 -16.07 -27.36 60.18
N ALA A 338 -15.08 -27.83 59.47
CA ALA A 338 -13.72 -27.35 59.56
C ALA A 338 -13.62 -25.86 59.13
N ALA A 339 -12.64 -25.18 59.74
CA ALA A 339 -12.27 -23.82 59.27
C ALA A 339 -11.53 -23.94 57.96
N ILE A 340 -12.29 -23.81 56.86
CA ILE A 340 -11.79 -23.90 55.52
C ILE A 340 -11.11 -22.58 55.13
N ASN A 341 -10.04 -22.66 54.35
CA ASN A 341 -9.34 -21.51 53.77
C ASN A 341 -10.36 -20.58 53.09
N PRO A 342 -10.37 -19.28 53.46
CA PRO A 342 -11.36 -18.31 52.94
C PRO A 342 -11.49 -18.27 51.42
N ALA A 343 -10.39 -18.50 50.70
CA ALA A 343 -10.41 -18.51 49.25
C ALA A 343 -11.20 -19.68 48.64
N TRP A 344 -11.39 -20.78 49.40
CA TRP A 344 -12.06 -22.00 48.94
C TRP A 344 -13.35 -22.30 49.68
N ALA A 345 -13.65 -21.53 50.72
CA ALA A 345 -14.80 -21.79 51.62
C ALA A 345 -16.14 -21.73 50.86
N ALA A 346 -16.28 -20.81 49.92
CA ALA A 346 -17.50 -20.67 49.11
C ALA A 346 -17.81 -21.94 48.31
N GLN A 347 -16.82 -22.45 47.59
CA GLN A 347 -16.91 -23.65 46.76
C GLN A 347 -17.14 -24.88 47.66
N PHE A 348 -16.44 -24.97 48.79
CA PHE A 348 -16.60 -26.04 49.70
C PHE A 348 -18.00 -26.12 50.29
N ASN A 349 -18.55 -25.01 50.77
CA ASN A 349 -19.90 -24.93 51.30
C ASN A 349 -20.95 -25.20 50.23
N ALA A 350 -20.73 -24.72 49.00
CA ALA A 350 -21.61 -25.01 47.87
C ALA A 350 -21.65 -26.53 47.59
N LEU A 351 -20.49 -27.18 47.52
CA LEU A 351 -20.43 -28.62 47.32
C LEU A 351 -21.08 -29.40 48.46
N VAL A 352 -20.77 -29.08 49.69
CA VAL A 352 -21.37 -29.74 50.88
C VAL A 352 -22.89 -29.62 50.89
N SER A 353 -23.43 -28.45 50.53
CA SER A 353 -24.87 -28.20 50.47
C SER A 353 -25.62 -29.05 49.46
N ILE A 354 -24.93 -29.38 48.34
CA ILE A 354 -25.50 -30.19 47.25
C ILE A 354 -25.33 -31.70 47.55
N VAL A 355 -24.10 -32.11 47.87
CA VAL A 355 -23.75 -33.53 48.10
C VAL A 355 -24.35 -34.07 49.36
N LYS A 356 -24.51 -33.26 50.44
CA LYS A 356 -25.03 -33.63 51.73
C LYS A 356 -24.47 -34.93 52.27
N PRO A 357 -23.16 -34.98 52.52
CA PRO A 357 -22.50 -36.21 52.92
C PRO A 357 -23.18 -36.80 54.14
N ALA A 358 -23.30 -38.12 54.19
CA ALA A 358 -23.96 -38.85 55.28
C ALA A 358 -23.18 -38.71 56.62
N GLU A 359 -21.88 -38.57 56.53
CA GLU A 359 -20.97 -38.30 57.61
C GLU A 359 -20.56 -36.85 57.66
N LYS A 360 -20.28 -36.33 58.90
CA LYS A 360 -19.84 -34.92 59.01
C LYS A 360 -18.39 -34.67 58.58
N PHE A 361 -17.85 -35.53 57.78
CA PHE A 361 -16.49 -35.44 57.29
C PHE A 361 -16.36 -36.16 55.92
N PHE A 362 -15.36 -35.78 55.17
CA PHE A 362 -14.91 -36.48 53.97
C PHE A 362 -13.65 -37.28 54.26
N THR A 363 -13.63 -38.53 53.80
CA THR A 363 -12.39 -39.35 53.67
C THR A 363 -11.90 -39.26 52.27
N GLU A 364 -10.67 -39.71 52.03
CA GLU A 364 -10.13 -39.74 50.65
C GLU A 364 -10.98 -40.62 49.72
N GLU A 365 -11.49 -41.75 50.28
CA GLU A 365 -12.36 -42.67 49.54
C GLU A 365 -13.74 -42.03 49.25
N SER A 366 -14.33 -41.36 50.23
CA SER A 366 -15.63 -40.71 50.04
C SER A 366 -15.50 -39.53 49.05
N TRP A 367 -14.39 -38.80 49.08
CA TRP A 367 -14.11 -37.73 48.14
C TRP A 367 -13.94 -38.28 46.71
N ALA A 368 -13.16 -39.36 46.54
CA ALA A 368 -12.95 -40.03 45.26
C ALA A 368 -14.30 -40.61 44.70
N ALA A 369 -15.14 -41.14 45.60
CA ALA A 369 -16.47 -41.65 45.22
C ALA A 369 -17.38 -40.54 44.67
N ILE A 370 -17.36 -39.33 45.25
CA ILE A 370 -18.08 -38.15 44.74
C ILE A 370 -17.58 -37.84 43.33
N GLY A 371 -16.24 -37.77 43.14
CA GLY A 371 -15.66 -37.55 41.80
C GLY A 371 -16.04 -38.63 40.81
N GLY A 372 -16.07 -39.90 41.27
CA GLY A 372 -16.52 -41.05 40.47
C GLY A 372 -18.00 -40.93 40.03
N SER A 373 -18.87 -40.41 40.92
CA SER A 373 -20.29 -40.23 40.59
C SER A 373 -20.53 -39.25 39.46
N PHE A 374 -19.62 -38.28 39.24
CA PHE A 374 -19.71 -37.30 38.15
C PHE A 374 -19.20 -37.84 36.81
N ALA A 375 -18.42 -38.91 36.80
CA ALA A 375 -17.69 -39.33 35.64
C ALA A 375 -18.60 -39.62 34.40
N ALA A 376 -19.65 -40.38 34.63
CA ALA A 376 -20.59 -40.77 33.57
C ALA A 376 -21.35 -39.56 33.03
N TYR A 377 -21.83 -38.69 33.87
CA TYR A 377 -22.57 -37.47 33.50
C TYR A 377 -21.66 -36.47 32.79
N SER A 378 -20.46 -36.25 33.29
CA SER A 378 -19.45 -35.40 32.66
C SER A 378 -19.02 -35.92 31.32
N ALA A 379 -18.81 -37.23 31.15
CA ALA A 379 -18.51 -37.87 29.88
C ALA A 379 -19.63 -37.72 28.86
N TRP A 380 -20.88 -37.94 29.28
CA TRP A 380 -22.04 -37.71 28.45
C TRP A 380 -22.15 -36.23 28.02
N LYS A 381 -21.99 -35.30 28.93
CA LYS A 381 -22.04 -33.89 28.62
C LYS A 381 -20.92 -33.42 27.68
N ALA A 382 -19.71 -33.92 27.89
CA ALA A 382 -18.56 -33.66 27.02
C ALA A 382 -18.72 -34.29 25.62
N ALA A 383 -19.51 -35.37 25.51
CA ALA A 383 -19.82 -36.04 24.25
C ALA A 383 -20.91 -35.36 23.45
N LYS A 384 -21.41 -34.17 23.89
CA LYS A 384 -22.46 -33.42 23.19
C LYS A 384 -22.07 -33.13 21.76
N LYS A 385 -22.92 -33.58 20.79
CA LYS A 385 -22.79 -33.28 19.37
C LYS A 385 -24.11 -32.71 18.86
N GLY A 386 -24.07 -32.02 17.74
CA GLY A 386 -25.25 -31.43 17.14
C GLY A 386 -25.86 -30.28 17.97
N ALA A 387 -25.05 -29.56 18.73
CA ALA A 387 -25.51 -28.47 19.57
C ALA A 387 -26.16 -27.31 18.77
N GLU A 388 -25.84 -27.20 17.49
CA GLU A 388 -26.35 -26.16 16.59
C GLU A 388 -27.88 -26.21 16.47
N VAL A 389 -28.48 -27.44 16.51
CA VAL A 389 -29.93 -27.61 16.38
C VAL A 389 -30.68 -27.53 17.72
N GLU A 390 -29.99 -27.41 18.82
CA GLU A 390 -30.61 -27.37 20.18
C GLU A 390 -31.65 -26.25 20.32
N SER A 391 -31.44 -25.12 19.65
CA SER A 391 -32.32 -23.95 19.67
C SER A 391 -33.70 -24.22 19.03
N LEU A 392 -33.89 -25.33 18.32
CA LEU A 392 -35.14 -25.73 17.73
C LEU A 392 -36.07 -26.40 18.76
N GLY A 393 -35.50 -27.03 19.78
CA GLY A 393 -36.26 -27.83 20.79
C GLY A 393 -36.50 -29.24 20.29
N MET A 394 -36.66 -30.20 21.23
CA MET A 394 -36.79 -31.63 20.91
C MET A 394 -38.02 -31.95 20.07
N GLU A 395 -39.15 -31.33 20.32
CA GLU A 395 -40.38 -31.54 19.53
C GLU A 395 -40.18 -31.21 18.05
N ALA A 396 -39.51 -30.09 17.74
CA ALA A 396 -39.22 -29.72 16.38
C ALA A 396 -38.15 -30.64 15.72
N ILE A 397 -37.16 -31.05 16.51
CA ILE A 397 -36.10 -31.97 16.07
C ILE A 397 -36.72 -33.33 15.65
N GLU A 398 -37.59 -33.88 16.54
CA GLU A 398 -38.31 -35.15 16.24
C GLU A 398 -39.23 -35.01 15.04
N LYS A 399 -39.86 -33.84 14.84
CA LYS A 399 -40.66 -33.58 13.62
C LYS A 399 -39.79 -33.60 12.38
N PHE A 400 -38.65 -32.90 12.36
CA PHE A 400 -37.79 -32.89 11.17
C PHE A 400 -37.13 -34.24 10.87
N ILE A 401 -36.97 -35.12 11.86
CA ILE A 401 -36.50 -36.48 11.64
C ILE A 401 -37.63 -37.37 11.11
N SER A 402 -38.86 -37.24 11.64
CA SER A 402 -40.00 -38.04 11.22
C SER A 402 -40.47 -37.69 9.81
N ASP A 403 -40.44 -36.40 9.46
CA ASP A 403 -40.90 -35.91 8.17
C ASP A 403 -39.81 -35.96 7.09
N ASP A 404 -38.69 -36.48 7.36
CA ASP A 404 -37.45 -36.60 6.56
C ASP A 404 -37.54 -36.04 5.12
N ARG A 405 -37.35 -34.71 5.00
CA ARG A 405 -37.34 -34.03 3.69
C ARG A 405 -35.95 -33.92 3.07
N LYS A 406 -34.96 -34.63 3.64
CA LYS A 406 -33.57 -34.55 3.17
C LYS A 406 -33.46 -34.81 1.67
N GLN A 407 -34.04 -35.93 1.20
CA GLN A 407 -33.91 -36.31 -0.20
C GLN A 407 -34.67 -35.34 -1.11
N ALA A 408 -35.84 -34.86 -0.71
CA ALA A 408 -36.58 -33.88 -1.50
C ALA A 408 -35.79 -32.56 -1.66
N LEU A 409 -35.15 -32.07 -0.62
CA LEU A 409 -34.29 -30.88 -0.70
C LEU A 409 -33.06 -31.11 -1.58
N LEU A 410 -32.42 -32.28 -1.48
CA LEU A 410 -31.30 -32.63 -2.36
C LEU A 410 -31.73 -32.76 -3.83
N ASP A 411 -32.93 -33.25 -4.09
CA ASP A 411 -33.48 -33.31 -5.45
C ASP A 411 -33.77 -31.91 -6.01
N LEU A 412 -34.23 -30.97 -5.17
CA LEU A 412 -34.37 -29.56 -5.57
C LEU A 412 -33.00 -28.93 -5.91
N VAL A 413 -31.98 -29.19 -5.10
CA VAL A 413 -30.61 -28.73 -5.39
C VAL A 413 -30.08 -29.34 -6.69
N ALA A 414 -30.39 -30.62 -6.95
CA ALA A 414 -29.98 -31.28 -8.19
C ALA A 414 -30.70 -30.70 -9.43
N GLN A 415 -32.00 -30.37 -9.30
CA GLN A 415 -32.76 -29.70 -10.36
C GLN A 415 -32.22 -28.31 -10.64
N ASP A 416 -31.88 -27.54 -9.61
CA ASP A 416 -31.26 -26.25 -9.78
C ASP A 416 -29.88 -26.39 -10.48
N SER A 417 -29.02 -27.24 -9.96
CA SER A 417 -27.69 -27.51 -10.53
C SER A 417 -27.72 -27.98 -11.99
N ALA A 418 -28.82 -28.60 -12.46
CA ALA A 418 -28.95 -28.98 -13.86
C ALA A 418 -29.03 -27.78 -14.81
N LEU A 419 -29.41 -26.58 -14.30
CA LEU A 419 -29.46 -25.35 -15.09
C LEU A 419 -28.16 -24.55 -15.05
N LYS A 420 -27.10 -25.09 -14.45
CA LYS A 420 -25.84 -24.43 -14.28
C LYS A 420 -25.23 -23.90 -15.58
N GLU A 421 -25.23 -24.72 -16.63
CA GLU A 421 -24.67 -24.33 -17.93
C GLU A 421 -25.44 -23.16 -18.56
N GLU A 422 -26.76 -23.10 -18.38
CA GLU A 422 -27.60 -22.01 -18.90
C GLU A 422 -27.36 -20.73 -18.15
N ALA A 423 -27.26 -20.80 -16.83
CA ALA A 423 -27.00 -19.66 -15.97
C ALA A 423 -25.58 -19.09 -16.17
N GLU A 424 -24.55 -19.93 -16.25
CA GLU A 424 -23.19 -19.53 -16.60
C GLU A 424 -23.13 -18.86 -17.98
N SER A 425 -24.01 -19.31 -18.92
CA SER A 425 -24.08 -18.69 -20.24
C SER A 425 -24.65 -17.28 -20.18
N ILE A 426 -25.55 -16.96 -19.24
CA ILE A 426 -26.07 -15.61 -19.01
C ILE A 426 -24.96 -14.70 -18.45
N GLU A 427 -24.20 -15.18 -17.47
CA GLU A 427 -23.03 -14.45 -16.94
C GLU A 427 -21.95 -14.22 -18.02
N MET A 428 -21.80 -15.15 -18.93
CA MET A 428 -20.88 -14.99 -20.07
C MET A 428 -21.28 -13.83 -20.99
N VAL A 429 -22.57 -13.53 -21.14
CA VAL A 429 -23.03 -12.37 -21.90
C VAL A 429 -22.66 -11.07 -21.17
N ASP A 430 -22.85 -11.01 -19.87
CA ASP A 430 -22.44 -9.89 -19.06
C ASP A 430 -20.91 -9.66 -19.16
N LYS A 431 -20.14 -10.72 -19.01
CA LYS A 431 -18.68 -10.71 -19.22
C LYS A 431 -18.32 -10.18 -20.61
N PHE A 432 -19.01 -10.64 -21.64
CA PHE A 432 -18.77 -10.20 -23.01
C PHE A 432 -19.01 -8.70 -23.16
N LEU A 433 -20.13 -8.18 -22.66
CA LEU A 433 -20.49 -6.77 -22.79
C LEU A 433 -19.50 -5.85 -22.05
N HIS A 434 -19.10 -6.24 -20.85
CA HIS A 434 -18.08 -5.51 -20.08
C HIS A 434 -16.73 -5.47 -20.81
N ILE A 435 -16.28 -6.60 -21.34
CA ILE A 435 -15.04 -6.68 -22.11
C ILE A 435 -15.19 -5.94 -23.45
N TYR A 436 -16.32 -6.06 -24.14
CA TYR A 436 -16.58 -5.34 -25.40
C TYR A 436 -16.45 -3.84 -25.23
N ARG A 437 -16.99 -3.27 -24.15
CA ARG A 437 -16.91 -1.83 -23.85
C ARG A 437 -15.50 -1.38 -23.49
N ASP A 438 -14.81 -2.11 -22.59
CA ASP A 438 -13.64 -1.60 -21.90
C ASP A 438 -12.29 -2.10 -22.44
N PHE A 439 -12.30 -3.22 -23.18
CA PHE A 439 -11.06 -3.89 -23.56
C PHE A 439 -10.17 -3.06 -24.46
N TYR A 440 -10.71 -2.33 -25.44
CA TYR A 440 -9.91 -1.47 -26.30
C TYR A 440 -9.30 -0.30 -25.52
N CYS A 441 -10.04 0.29 -24.58
CA CYS A 441 -9.53 1.31 -23.68
C CYS A 441 -8.35 0.76 -22.85
N LEU A 442 -8.50 -0.44 -22.30
CA LEU A 442 -7.41 -1.10 -21.57
C LEU A 442 -6.19 -1.33 -22.47
N LEU A 443 -6.37 -1.84 -23.70
CA LEU A 443 -5.27 -2.08 -24.65
C LEU A 443 -4.50 -0.80 -25.00
N ARG A 444 -5.17 0.32 -25.21
CA ARG A 444 -4.55 1.62 -25.49
C ARG A 444 -3.68 2.11 -24.35
N ASN A 445 -3.96 1.71 -23.12
CA ASN A 445 -3.22 2.08 -21.91
C ASN A 445 -2.25 1.01 -21.42
N PHE A 446 -2.44 -0.25 -21.80
CA PHE A 446 -1.58 -1.35 -21.40
C PHE A 446 -0.48 -1.62 -22.43
N VAL A 447 -0.84 -1.69 -23.71
CA VAL A 447 0.12 -2.00 -24.78
C VAL A 447 0.94 -0.78 -25.13
N THR A 448 0.34 0.41 -25.20
CA THR A 448 0.95 1.57 -25.85
C THR A 448 1.07 2.83 -25.00
N PHE A 449 0.26 3.07 -23.98
CA PHE A 449 0.07 4.37 -23.31
C PHE A 449 -0.40 5.47 -24.27
N HIS A 450 -1.15 5.11 -25.29
CA HIS A 450 -1.62 6.05 -26.31
C HIS A 450 -2.44 7.18 -25.70
N ASP A 451 -3.39 6.87 -24.81
CA ASP A 451 -4.29 7.86 -24.20
C ASP A 451 -3.53 8.89 -23.36
N PHE A 452 -2.50 8.46 -22.64
CA PHE A 452 -1.68 9.37 -21.85
C PHE A 452 -0.95 10.41 -22.72
N TYR A 453 -0.47 10.00 -23.88
CA TYR A 453 0.26 10.87 -24.80
C TYR A 453 -0.58 11.52 -25.90
N ASP A 454 -1.89 11.30 -25.89
CA ASP A 454 -2.78 11.93 -26.88
C ASP A 454 -2.68 13.45 -26.82
N LYS A 455 -2.36 14.05 -27.96
CA LYS A 455 -2.22 15.51 -28.10
C LYS A 455 -3.53 16.23 -27.94
N ASN A 456 -4.62 15.62 -28.39
CA ASN A 456 -5.96 16.21 -28.39
C ASN A 456 -6.62 16.10 -27.01
N LYS A 457 -6.09 15.24 -26.11
CA LYS A 457 -6.60 14.99 -24.74
C LYS A 457 -8.11 14.77 -24.70
N THR A 458 -8.61 14.02 -25.65
CA THR A 458 -10.01 13.67 -25.77
C THR A 458 -10.41 12.64 -24.70
N VAL A 459 -9.46 11.81 -24.28
CA VAL A 459 -9.65 10.76 -23.28
C VAL A 459 -8.47 10.79 -22.31
N ASN A 460 -8.73 10.62 -21.02
CA ASN A 460 -7.69 10.44 -20.01
C ASN A 460 -7.17 9.00 -20.03
N ALA A 461 -5.90 8.81 -19.67
CA ALA A 461 -5.40 7.47 -19.42
C ALA A 461 -6.08 6.83 -18.20
N ILE A 462 -6.23 5.52 -18.20
CA ILE A 462 -6.96 4.76 -17.17
C ILE A 462 -6.41 4.92 -15.75
N PHE A 463 -5.19 5.38 -15.59
CA PHE A 463 -4.57 5.69 -14.30
C PHE A 463 -4.72 7.16 -13.88
N GLN A 464 -5.29 8.03 -14.74
CA GLN A 464 -5.55 9.43 -14.41
C GLN A 464 -6.93 9.56 -13.77
N SER A 465 -6.95 9.70 -12.44
CA SER A 465 -8.17 9.64 -11.65
C SER A 465 -9.01 10.93 -11.65
N GLY A 466 -8.47 12.02 -12.21
CA GLY A 466 -9.17 13.30 -12.23
C GLY A 466 -8.20 14.48 -12.35
N ARG A 467 -8.61 15.62 -11.78
CA ARG A 467 -7.86 16.87 -11.83
C ARG A 467 -7.86 17.61 -10.50
N LEU A 468 -6.68 18.08 -10.09
CA LEU A 468 -6.49 18.87 -8.88
C LEU A 468 -6.38 20.36 -9.24
N ILE A 469 -7.22 21.20 -8.64
CA ILE A 469 -7.16 22.65 -8.78
C ILE A 469 -6.52 23.24 -7.54
N ILE A 470 -5.38 23.88 -7.74
CA ILE A 470 -4.60 24.50 -6.68
C ILE A 470 -3.78 25.68 -7.23
N ASP A 471 -3.77 26.82 -6.54
CA ASP A 471 -2.98 27.99 -6.89
C ASP A 471 -3.13 28.43 -8.35
N GLN A 472 -4.36 28.62 -8.82
CA GLN A 472 -4.67 29.05 -10.19
C GLN A 472 -4.14 28.12 -11.27
N ARG A 473 -3.95 26.83 -10.93
CA ARG A 473 -3.54 25.79 -11.88
C ARG A 473 -4.42 24.55 -11.74
N GLU A 474 -4.54 23.86 -12.86
CA GLU A 474 -5.21 22.58 -12.99
C GLU A 474 -4.15 21.49 -13.27
N CYS A 475 -3.94 20.62 -12.31
CA CYS A 475 -3.05 19.46 -12.46
C CYS A 475 -3.88 18.28 -12.98
N ARG A 476 -3.62 17.84 -14.20
CA ARG A 476 -4.37 16.76 -14.88
C ARG A 476 -3.79 15.38 -14.68
N LEU A 477 -2.54 15.29 -14.26
CA LEU A 477 -1.92 14.01 -13.88
C LEU A 477 -2.11 13.78 -12.38
N CYS A 478 -3.28 13.25 -12.03
CA CYS A 478 -3.62 12.80 -10.69
C CYS A 478 -3.76 11.28 -10.70
N ILE A 479 -3.18 10.58 -9.74
CA ILE A 479 -3.20 9.12 -9.64
C ILE A 479 -3.64 8.77 -8.22
N LYS A 480 -4.55 7.80 -8.06
CA LYS A 480 -4.95 7.27 -6.75
C LYS A 480 -3.79 6.49 -6.12
N VAL A 481 -3.61 6.63 -4.83
CA VAL A 481 -2.52 5.99 -4.08
C VAL A 481 -3.10 5.25 -2.89
N ALA A 482 -2.88 3.95 -2.85
CA ALA A 482 -3.36 3.11 -1.75
C ALA A 482 -2.51 3.27 -0.47
N ASP A 483 -1.17 3.34 -0.61
CA ASP A 483 -0.23 3.53 0.50
C ASP A 483 0.78 4.62 0.14
N MET A 484 0.61 5.79 0.72
CA MET A 484 1.46 6.95 0.48
C MET A 484 2.93 6.70 0.89
N ASN A 485 3.18 5.99 1.98
CA ASN A 485 4.54 5.79 2.48
C ASN A 485 5.36 4.88 1.56
N LYS A 486 4.76 3.82 1.08
CA LYS A 486 5.37 2.92 0.11
C LYS A 486 5.52 3.59 -1.25
N HIS A 487 4.48 4.30 -1.70
CA HIS A 487 4.44 4.96 -2.99
C HIS A 487 5.50 6.06 -3.12
N ASN A 488 5.64 6.93 -2.13
CA ASN A 488 6.53 8.10 -2.23
C ASN A 488 8.01 7.74 -2.42
N THR A 489 8.45 6.61 -1.85
CA THR A 489 9.84 6.14 -1.95
C THR A 489 10.24 5.88 -3.40
N MET A 490 9.37 5.22 -4.14
CA MET A 490 9.61 4.88 -5.55
C MET A 490 9.29 6.06 -6.48
N ALA A 491 8.22 6.80 -6.19
CA ALA A 491 7.76 7.94 -6.96
C ALA A 491 8.78 9.09 -7.02
N ALA A 492 9.64 9.23 -6.00
CA ALA A 492 10.72 10.21 -5.99
C ALA A 492 11.68 10.07 -7.17
N ALA A 493 11.86 8.84 -7.68
CA ALA A 493 12.70 8.56 -8.85
C ALA A 493 12.10 9.09 -10.18
N SER A 494 10.84 9.52 -10.20
CA SER A 494 10.17 10.05 -11.39
C SER A 494 10.78 11.37 -11.90
N GLY A 495 11.46 12.11 -11.03
CA GLY A 495 12.01 13.44 -11.32
C GLY A 495 10.95 14.54 -11.48
N MET A 496 9.69 14.27 -11.11
CA MET A 496 8.59 15.24 -11.14
C MET A 496 8.38 15.88 -9.79
N TYR A 497 7.84 17.11 -9.78
CA TYR A 497 7.31 17.74 -8.57
C TYR A 497 5.95 17.10 -8.27
N LEU A 498 5.85 16.46 -7.11
CA LEU A 498 4.67 15.69 -6.75
C LEU A 498 4.05 16.21 -5.45
N VAL A 499 2.73 16.32 -5.47
CA VAL A 499 1.93 16.76 -4.34
C VAL A 499 0.98 15.62 -3.98
N TYR A 500 1.11 15.09 -2.76
CA TYR A 500 0.17 14.12 -2.20
C TYR A 500 -0.92 14.86 -1.48
N CYS A 501 -2.16 14.50 -1.76
CA CYS A 501 -3.32 15.09 -1.12
C CYS A 501 -4.23 14.01 -0.57
N ASP A 502 -4.70 14.21 0.66
CA ASP A 502 -5.82 13.46 1.20
C ASP A 502 -7.10 14.17 0.81
N CYS A 503 -7.95 13.43 0.10
CA CYS A 503 -9.20 13.92 -0.46
C CYS A 503 -10.37 13.34 0.34
N THR A 504 -11.34 14.18 0.69
CA THR A 504 -12.56 13.79 1.40
C THR A 504 -13.77 14.28 0.64
N SER A 505 -14.68 13.37 0.31
CA SER A 505 -15.96 13.72 -0.31
C SER A 505 -16.98 14.11 0.75
N LYS A 506 -17.60 15.27 0.61
CA LYS A 506 -18.70 15.69 1.48
C LYS A 506 -19.99 14.90 1.25
N THR A 507 -20.16 14.38 0.04
CA THR A 507 -21.40 13.70 -0.36
C THR A 507 -21.45 12.28 0.15
N THR A 508 -20.31 11.55 0.03
CA THR A 508 -20.23 10.12 0.35
C THR A 508 -19.44 9.82 1.61
N SER A 509 -18.80 10.83 2.23
CA SER A 509 -17.84 10.67 3.33
C SER A 509 -16.64 9.75 2.99
N ALA A 510 -16.47 9.40 1.73
CA ALA A 510 -15.36 8.60 1.26
C ALA A 510 -14.04 9.38 1.38
N LYS A 511 -12.96 8.65 1.60
CA LYS A 511 -11.60 9.21 1.68
C LYS A 511 -10.72 8.53 0.64
N GLU A 512 -9.96 9.34 -0.09
CA GLU A 512 -8.98 8.86 -1.06
C GLU A 512 -7.69 9.66 -0.91
N THR A 513 -6.55 9.02 -1.12
CA THR A 513 -5.27 9.71 -1.25
C THR A 513 -4.87 9.74 -2.73
N ILE A 514 -4.52 10.91 -3.23
CA ILE A 514 -4.04 11.09 -4.59
C ILE A 514 -2.62 11.66 -4.61
N VAL A 515 -1.89 11.42 -5.68
CA VAL A 515 -0.66 12.12 -6.04
C VAL A 515 -0.90 12.92 -7.31
N ALA A 516 -0.66 14.22 -7.26
CA ALA A 516 -0.74 15.11 -8.42
C ALA A 516 0.66 15.55 -8.86
N ALA A 517 0.92 15.52 -10.16
CA ALA A 517 2.16 16.02 -10.73
C ALA A 517 2.00 17.48 -11.14
N VAL A 518 2.85 18.36 -10.59
CA VAL A 518 2.91 19.77 -10.95
C VAL A 518 4.08 19.99 -11.91
N THR A 519 3.78 20.40 -13.11
CA THR A 519 4.78 20.49 -14.19
C THR A 519 5.02 21.93 -14.68
N VAL A 520 4.14 22.86 -14.32
CA VAL A 520 4.21 24.29 -14.66
C VAL A 520 3.73 25.15 -13.49
N GLY A 521 4.15 26.39 -13.45
CA GLY A 521 3.75 27.38 -12.46
C GLY A 521 4.75 27.54 -11.32
N GLU A 522 4.44 28.39 -10.35
CA GLU A 522 5.31 28.69 -9.22
C GLU A 522 5.03 27.72 -8.04
N ILE A 523 6.08 27.21 -7.39
CA ILE A 523 5.97 26.17 -6.34
C ILE A 523 5.99 26.73 -4.92
N ARG A 524 6.22 28.05 -4.77
CA ARG A 524 6.48 28.67 -3.45
C ARG A 524 5.41 28.36 -2.41
N ASP A 525 4.15 28.38 -2.84
CA ASP A 525 3.01 28.29 -1.94
C ASP A 525 2.42 26.88 -1.83
N LEU A 526 3.08 25.88 -2.42
CA LEU A 526 2.67 24.47 -2.34
C LEU A 526 3.26 23.82 -1.08
N THR A 527 2.67 24.11 0.06
CA THR A 527 3.12 23.62 1.37
C THR A 527 2.16 22.57 1.94
N VAL A 528 2.67 21.73 2.83
CA VAL A 528 1.85 20.76 3.57
C VAL A 528 0.80 21.51 4.40
N GLY A 529 -0.43 20.99 4.42
CA GLY A 529 -1.58 21.60 5.07
C GLY A 529 -2.39 22.56 4.19
N LYS A 530 -1.92 22.86 2.96
CA LYS A 530 -2.67 23.69 2.04
C LYS A 530 -3.88 22.97 1.47
N ASN A 531 -5.01 23.67 1.39
CA ASN A 531 -6.25 23.17 0.84
C ASN A 531 -6.29 23.34 -0.69
N ALA A 532 -6.94 22.39 -1.36
CA ALA A 532 -7.18 22.35 -2.79
C ALA A 532 -8.54 21.71 -3.09
N ILE A 533 -8.96 21.72 -4.33
CA ILE A 533 -10.17 21.02 -4.79
C ILE A 533 -9.77 19.98 -5.82
N TYR A 534 -10.20 18.75 -5.58
CA TYR A 534 -10.03 17.65 -6.52
C TYR A 534 -11.37 17.31 -7.16
N TYR A 535 -11.37 17.15 -8.48
CA TYR A 535 -12.49 16.66 -9.28
C TYR A 535 -12.13 15.30 -9.83
N ASP A 536 -12.93 14.30 -9.52
CA ASP A 536 -12.76 12.99 -10.14
C ASP A 536 -13.32 12.96 -11.58
N ASN A 537 -13.07 11.87 -12.31
CA ASN A 537 -13.58 11.73 -13.68
C ASN A 537 -15.11 11.55 -13.75
N LYS A 538 -15.77 11.25 -12.63
CA LYS A 538 -17.24 11.17 -12.51
C LYS A 538 -17.86 12.55 -12.23
N GLY A 539 -17.04 13.59 -12.08
CA GLY A 539 -17.48 14.94 -11.80
C GLY A 539 -17.79 15.23 -10.33
N MET A 540 -17.50 14.31 -9.42
CA MET A 540 -17.65 14.58 -7.99
C MET A 540 -16.55 15.51 -7.49
N ILE A 541 -16.90 16.32 -6.49
CA ILE A 541 -16.02 17.31 -5.88
C ILE A 541 -15.53 16.79 -4.55
N TRP A 542 -14.22 16.89 -4.34
CA TRP A 542 -13.54 16.45 -3.14
C TRP A 542 -12.73 17.59 -2.54
N ASP A 543 -12.83 17.78 -1.24
CA ASP A 543 -11.92 18.66 -0.49
C ASP A 543 -10.57 17.95 -0.35
N ALA A 544 -9.51 18.55 -0.86
CA ALA A 544 -8.16 17.98 -0.84
C ALA A 544 -7.25 18.81 0.04
N VAL A 545 -6.40 18.14 0.83
CA VAL A 545 -5.40 18.78 1.69
C VAL A 545 -4.03 18.19 1.37
N ILE A 546 -3.02 19.04 1.15
CA ILE A 546 -1.65 18.57 0.91
C ILE A 546 -1.09 17.92 2.17
N THR A 547 -0.70 16.66 2.07
CA THR A 547 -0.09 15.89 3.16
C THR A 547 1.42 15.75 3.00
N LYS A 548 1.90 15.70 1.74
CA LYS A 548 3.33 15.56 1.46
C LYS A 548 3.69 16.17 0.11
N VAL A 549 4.91 16.67 0.00
CA VAL A 549 5.48 17.21 -1.24
C VAL A 549 6.81 16.52 -1.54
N ILE A 550 7.01 16.12 -2.79
CA ILE A 550 8.32 15.71 -3.32
C ILE A 550 8.85 16.84 -4.19
N ASP A 551 9.85 17.53 -3.68
CA ASP A 551 10.43 18.70 -4.33
C ASP A 551 11.39 18.31 -5.45
N ASN A 552 11.01 18.58 -6.69
CA ASN A 552 11.85 18.50 -7.88
C ASN A 552 11.67 19.77 -8.73
N PRO A 553 12.70 20.20 -9.48
CA PRO A 553 12.57 21.42 -10.27
C PRO A 553 11.50 21.27 -11.36
N ILE A 554 10.66 22.31 -11.47
CA ILE A 554 9.63 22.40 -12.50
C ILE A 554 10.15 23.11 -13.74
N SER A 555 10.99 24.14 -13.58
CA SER A 555 11.58 24.91 -14.68
C SER A 555 13.02 25.28 -14.43
N ILE A 556 13.77 25.57 -15.51
CA ILE A 556 15.16 26.03 -15.45
C ILE A 556 15.22 27.40 -14.78
N GLY A 557 14.24 28.30 -15.05
CA GLY A 557 14.17 29.62 -14.44
C GLY A 557 14.02 29.57 -12.91
N GLN A 558 13.23 28.65 -12.39
CA GLN A 558 13.13 28.46 -10.92
C GLN A 558 14.43 27.92 -10.33
N ALA A 559 15.12 27.06 -11.05
CA ALA A 559 16.41 26.50 -10.62
C ALA A 559 17.51 27.59 -10.58
N PHE A 560 17.46 28.58 -11.45
CA PHE A 560 18.34 29.74 -11.40
C PHE A 560 18.22 30.47 -10.07
N TRP A 561 17.00 30.71 -9.58
CA TRP A 561 16.74 31.41 -8.33
C TRP A 561 16.85 30.51 -7.08
N SER A 562 16.91 29.19 -7.24
CA SER A 562 16.92 28.21 -6.14
C SER A 562 18.06 28.44 -5.12
N PRO A 563 19.34 28.69 -5.50
CA PRO A 563 20.41 28.94 -4.54
C PRO A 563 20.14 30.18 -3.67
N TYR A 564 19.66 31.26 -4.30
CA TYR A 564 19.37 32.51 -3.60
C TYR A 564 18.20 32.36 -2.62
N ARG A 565 17.18 31.60 -3.00
CA ARG A 565 16.05 31.29 -2.11
C ARG A 565 16.50 30.47 -0.90
N ARG A 566 17.35 29.47 -1.10
CA ARG A 566 17.91 28.67 0.01
C ARG A 566 18.75 29.51 0.95
N MET A 567 19.53 30.43 0.40
CA MET A 567 20.27 31.39 1.22
C MET A 567 19.34 32.32 2.02
N ALA A 568 18.29 32.84 1.40
CA ALA A 568 17.32 33.69 2.08
C ALA A 568 16.60 32.94 3.21
N VAL A 569 16.15 31.70 2.98
CA VAL A 569 15.55 30.86 4.03
C VAL A 569 16.55 30.54 5.13
N ALA A 570 17.79 30.19 4.79
CA ALA A 570 18.83 29.91 5.79
C ALA A 570 19.16 31.16 6.67
N ILE A 571 19.14 32.34 6.07
CA ILE A 571 19.31 33.61 6.79
C ILE A 571 18.09 33.86 7.69
N GLU A 572 16.89 33.65 7.20
CA GLU A 572 15.66 33.79 7.96
C GLU A 572 15.60 32.80 9.13
N ASP A 573 15.95 31.54 8.91
CA ASP A 573 16.04 30.51 9.95
C ASP A 573 17.12 30.87 11.00
N PHE A 574 18.25 31.40 10.55
CA PHE A 574 19.30 31.87 11.45
C PHE A 574 18.84 33.05 12.31
N ILE A 575 18.15 34.03 11.70
CA ILE A 575 17.59 35.18 12.41
C ILE A 575 16.53 34.72 13.42
N ASN A 576 15.59 33.86 12.98
CA ASN A 576 14.53 33.34 13.82
C ASN A 576 15.07 32.50 14.98
N LYS A 577 16.09 31.67 14.75
CA LYS A 577 16.74 30.88 15.78
C LYS A 577 17.51 31.80 16.77
N SER A 578 18.21 32.81 16.25
CA SER A 578 18.89 33.77 17.08
C SER A 578 17.92 34.63 17.90
N ALA A 579 16.75 34.95 17.38
CA ALA A 579 15.68 35.62 18.09
C ALA A 579 15.08 34.71 19.19
N ALA A 580 14.78 33.47 18.86
CA ALA A 580 14.23 32.48 19.80
C ALA A 580 15.21 32.17 20.93
N ASP A 581 16.53 32.07 20.62
CA ASP A 581 17.58 31.86 21.63
C ASP A 581 17.73 33.08 22.56
N LYS A 582 17.57 34.30 22.02
CA LYS A 582 17.54 35.53 22.82
C LYS A 582 16.31 35.59 23.71
N ASP A 583 15.13 35.29 23.20
CA ASP A 583 13.88 35.24 23.97
C ASP A 583 13.91 34.17 25.05
N ALA A 584 14.46 32.96 24.76
CA ALA A 584 14.65 31.92 25.74
C ALA A 584 15.64 32.29 26.85
N ASN A 585 16.71 33.02 26.50
CA ASN A 585 17.68 33.53 27.50
C ASN A 585 17.09 34.67 28.32
N MET A 586 16.33 35.58 27.70
CA MET A 586 15.63 36.67 28.39
C MET A 586 14.55 36.10 29.34
N MET A 587 13.86 35.02 28.93
CA MET A 587 12.84 34.35 29.75
C MET A 587 13.49 33.60 30.93
N LYS A 588 14.69 33.00 30.76
CA LYS A 588 15.48 32.40 31.83
C LYS A 588 15.97 33.46 32.81
N ASP A 589 16.44 34.61 32.32
CA ASP A 589 16.87 35.74 33.16
C ASP A 589 15.69 36.37 33.89
N MET A 590 14.52 36.49 33.29
CA MET A 590 13.30 36.96 33.96
C MET A 590 12.82 35.98 35.03
N THR A 591 12.84 34.67 34.74
CA THR A 591 12.47 33.64 35.71
C THR A 591 13.46 33.59 36.88
N ALA A 592 14.74 33.76 36.61
CA ALA A 592 15.77 33.88 37.65
C ALA A 592 15.58 35.14 38.53
N LYS A 593 15.16 36.26 37.94
CA LYS A 593 14.85 37.49 38.69
C LYS A 593 13.53 37.43 39.46
N ILE A 594 12.54 36.70 38.99
CA ILE A 594 11.25 36.50 39.68
C ILE A 594 11.45 35.57 40.89
N ASN A 595 12.33 34.58 40.81
CA ASN A 595 12.68 33.68 41.91
C ASN A 595 13.64 34.27 42.94
N ALA A 596 14.15 35.50 42.69
CA ALA A 596 15.08 36.20 43.57
C ALA A 596 14.43 37.36 44.40
N ALA A 597 13.09 37.38 44.53
CA ALA A 597 12.44 38.32 45.48
C ALA A 597 12.58 37.80 46.91
N PRO A 598 13.08 38.64 47.87
CA PRO A 598 13.39 38.16 49.18
C PRO A 598 12.15 38.03 50.07
N VAL A 599 11.94 36.83 50.60
CA VAL A 599 11.19 36.70 51.84
C VAL A 599 12.21 36.71 52.99
N ALA A 600 12.11 37.72 53.83
CA ALA A 600 12.91 37.81 55.04
C ALA A 600 12.48 36.71 55.98
N ASP A 601 13.40 35.93 56.47
CA ASP A 601 13.84 35.64 57.82
C ASP A 601 14.58 34.30 57.96
N ALA A 602 15.76 34.44 58.60
CA ALA A 602 16.43 33.58 59.56
C ALA A 602 17.15 32.34 59.09
N GLU A 603 18.45 32.42 59.36
CA GLU A 603 19.43 31.42 59.83
C GLU A 603 20.31 30.71 58.82
N ALA A 604 21.57 30.94 59.16
CA ALA A 604 22.82 30.52 58.50
C ALA A 604 22.97 29.02 58.21
N ALA A 605 23.47 28.71 57.03
CA ALA A 605 24.53 27.69 56.85
C ALA A 605 25.09 27.72 55.42
N ASP A 606 26.38 27.92 55.32
CA ASP A 606 27.30 27.56 54.23
C ASP A 606 26.98 27.93 52.78
N ALA A 607 27.38 29.09 52.38
CA ALA A 607 27.56 29.52 51.02
C ALA A 607 28.80 28.85 50.40
N LYS A 608 28.58 27.82 49.54
CA LYS A 608 29.56 27.42 48.55
C LYS A 608 29.59 28.49 47.46
N ALA A 609 30.73 29.19 47.38
CA ALA A 609 31.01 30.20 46.38
C ALA A 609 30.86 29.68 44.97
N ALA A 610 30.14 30.43 44.13
CA ALA A 610 30.10 30.21 42.68
C ALA A 610 31.50 30.32 42.09
N PRO A 611 31.90 29.54 41.10
CA PRO A 611 33.23 29.63 40.51
C PRO A 611 33.38 30.98 39.83
N PRO A 612 34.57 31.64 39.97
CA PRO A 612 34.80 32.95 39.38
C PRO A 612 34.69 32.87 37.85
N PHE A 613 34.06 33.90 37.28
CA PHE A 613 33.90 34.09 35.85
C PHE A 613 35.28 34.08 35.17
N ASP A 614 35.54 33.10 34.34
CA ASP A 614 36.83 32.86 33.72
C ASP A 614 37.04 33.84 32.55
N ILE A 615 37.58 35.00 32.88
CA ILE A 615 37.91 36.09 31.94
C ILE A 615 38.84 35.60 30.82
N ALA A 616 39.70 34.61 31.13
CA ALA A 616 40.64 34.07 30.16
C ALA A 616 39.96 33.28 29.01
N LYS A 617 38.87 32.56 29.31
CA LYS A 617 38.08 31.87 28.28
C LYS A 617 37.30 32.86 27.41
N PHE A 618 36.83 33.95 28.01
CA PHE A 618 36.11 34.99 27.25
C PHE A 618 37.08 35.82 26.37
N ALA A 619 38.28 36.10 26.84
CA ALA A 619 39.32 36.75 26.05
C ALA A 619 39.77 35.86 24.87
N GLY A 620 39.85 34.54 25.06
CA GLY A 620 40.18 33.59 23.98
C GLY A 620 39.07 33.52 22.91
N ILE A 621 37.79 33.53 23.30
CA ILE A 621 36.66 33.54 22.35
C ILE A 621 36.60 34.90 21.62
N ALA A 622 36.81 36.03 22.34
CA ALA A 622 36.86 37.35 21.74
C ALA A 622 38.03 37.53 20.77
N ALA A 623 39.19 36.99 21.10
CA ALA A 623 40.35 36.96 20.20
C ALA A 623 40.13 36.07 18.98
N ALA A 624 39.50 34.90 19.13
CA ALA A 624 39.16 34.02 18.02
C ALA A 624 38.14 34.67 17.07
N ILE A 625 37.11 35.35 17.61
CA ILE A 625 36.15 36.13 16.82
C ILE A 625 36.82 37.31 16.15
N GLY A 626 37.72 38.02 16.86
CA GLY A 626 38.48 39.13 16.31
C GLY A 626 39.39 38.70 15.16
N MET A 627 40.10 37.56 15.27
CA MET A 627 40.91 37.01 14.20
C MET A 627 40.05 36.55 13.01
N ALA A 628 38.89 35.91 13.27
CA ALA A 628 37.98 35.52 12.21
C ALA A 628 37.42 36.74 11.46
N VAL A 629 37.01 37.78 12.18
CA VAL A 629 36.54 39.05 11.59
C VAL A 629 37.68 39.77 10.87
N GLY A 630 38.90 39.74 11.40
CA GLY A 630 40.09 40.31 10.76
C GLY A 630 40.45 39.58 9.45
N MET A 631 40.44 38.24 9.45
CA MET A 631 40.67 37.46 8.22
C MET A 631 39.56 37.67 7.17
N ILE A 632 38.31 37.77 7.59
CA ILE A 632 37.19 38.10 6.70
C ILE A 632 37.34 39.54 6.18
N GLY A 633 37.79 40.49 7.04
CA GLY A 633 38.02 41.87 6.68
C GLY A 633 39.13 42.00 5.64
N THR A 634 40.28 41.32 5.82
CA THR A 634 41.38 41.33 4.86
C THR A 634 41.01 40.61 3.55
N ALA A 635 40.27 39.49 3.62
CA ALA A 635 39.75 38.82 2.42
C ALA A 635 38.77 39.71 1.65
N LEU A 636 37.87 40.41 2.36
CA LEU A 636 36.95 41.38 1.76
C LEU A 636 37.72 42.58 1.15
N THR A 637 38.69 43.11 1.84
CA THR A 637 39.48 44.25 1.34
C THR A 637 40.30 43.88 0.10
N SER A 638 40.91 42.68 0.07
CA SER A 638 41.64 42.19 -1.12
C SER A 638 40.67 41.91 -2.29
N LEU A 639 39.49 41.43 -1.99
CA LEU A 639 38.45 41.20 -2.99
C LEU A 639 37.89 42.53 -3.53
N PHE A 640 37.69 43.53 -2.68
CA PHE A 640 37.33 44.90 -3.12
C PHE A 640 38.43 45.60 -3.93
N ARG A 641 39.71 45.50 -3.54
CA ARG A 641 40.82 46.00 -4.36
C ARG A 641 40.87 45.29 -5.72
N GLY A 642 40.77 43.96 -5.75
CA GLY A 642 40.75 43.22 -7.00
C GLY A 642 39.57 43.57 -7.91
N ILE A 643 38.40 43.95 -7.34
CA ILE A 643 37.24 44.43 -8.09
C ILE A 643 37.45 45.84 -8.66
N LEU A 644 38.13 46.70 -7.92
CA LEU A 644 38.41 48.10 -8.32
C LEU A 644 39.47 48.20 -9.42
N ASP A 645 40.36 47.21 -9.54
CA ASP A 645 41.39 47.14 -10.58
C ASP A 645 40.89 46.57 -11.90
N LEU A 646 39.60 46.12 -11.98
CA LEU A 646 38.99 45.53 -13.17
C LEU A 646 38.46 46.62 -14.10
N ASP A 647 38.70 46.51 -15.40
CA ASP A 647 38.01 47.28 -16.42
C ASP A 647 36.50 47.03 -16.35
N LEU A 648 35.70 47.98 -16.78
CA LEU A 648 34.22 47.91 -16.74
C LEU A 648 33.65 46.62 -17.37
N TRP A 649 34.25 46.18 -18.49
CA TRP A 649 33.83 44.95 -19.15
C TRP A 649 34.22 43.69 -18.34
N GLN A 650 35.35 43.71 -17.65
CA GLN A 650 35.83 42.66 -16.77
C GLN A 650 34.97 42.57 -15.50
N LEU A 651 34.54 43.71 -14.97
CA LEU A 651 33.60 43.76 -13.84
C LEU A 651 32.24 43.11 -14.20
N ILE A 652 31.73 43.44 -15.37
CA ILE A 652 30.47 42.81 -15.86
C ILE A 652 30.69 41.31 -16.07
N ALA A 653 31.81 40.91 -16.66
CA ALA A 653 32.17 39.52 -16.87
C ALA A 653 32.34 38.74 -15.55
N ALA A 654 32.98 39.35 -14.54
CA ALA A 654 33.14 38.78 -13.21
C ALA A 654 31.77 38.60 -12.50
N PHE A 655 30.90 39.61 -12.57
CA PHE A 655 29.54 39.52 -12.01
C PHE A 655 28.70 38.44 -12.68
N VAL A 656 28.69 38.36 -14.01
CA VAL A 656 28.07 37.30 -14.76
C VAL A 656 28.68 35.94 -14.43
N GLY A 657 30.00 35.87 -14.30
CA GLY A 657 30.75 34.70 -13.89
C GLY A 657 30.30 34.20 -12.50
N ILE A 658 30.21 35.06 -11.52
CA ILE A 658 29.75 34.70 -10.17
C ILE A 658 28.29 34.16 -10.21
N ILE A 659 27.40 34.83 -10.94
CA ILE A 659 26.02 34.38 -11.11
C ILE A 659 25.99 32.99 -11.77
N LEU A 660 26.83 32.78 -12.81
CA LEU A 660 26.93 31.49 -13.48
C LEU A 660 27.49 30.40 -12.58
N VAL A 661 28.47 30.70 -11.75
CA VAL A 661 29.05 29.73 -10.79
C VAL A 661 28.01 29.35 -9.72
N ILE A 662 27.22 30.31 -9.23
CA ILE A 662 26.20 30.06 -8.19
C ILE A 662 25.00 29.35 -8.79
N SER A 663 24.46 29.84 -9.89
CA SER A 663 23.20 29.36 -10.47
C SER A 663 23.42 28.27 -11.53
N GLY A 664 24.57 28.24 -12.19
CA GLY A 664 24.86 27.29 -13.28
C GLY A 664 24.68 25.83 -12.90
N PRO A 665 25.31 25.34 -11.82
CA PRO A 665 25.15 23.96 -11.40
C PRO A 665 23.69 23.59 -11.16
N SER A 666 22.91 24.46 -10.52
CA SER A 666 21.50 24.22 -10.25
C SER A 666 20.65 24.21 -11.53
N MET A 667 20.96 25.08 -12.49
CA MET A 667 20.30 25.08 -13.82
C MET A 667 20.61 23.82 -14.61
N VAL A 668 21.87 23.37 -14.64
CA VAL A 668 22.28 22.14 -15.33
C VAL A 668 21.60 20.93 -14.69
N MET A 669 21.61 20.83 -13.37
CA MET A 669 20.93 19.77 -12.65
C MET A 669 19.42 19.75 -12.91
N ALA A 670 18.78 20.92 -12.93
CA ALA A 670 17.36 21.04 -13.25
C ALA A 670 17.10 20.61 -14.71
N TRP A 671 17.90 21.05 -15.67
CA TRP A 671 17.77 20.66 -17.06
C TRP A 671 17.91 19.14 -17.25
N LEU A 672 18.89 18.52 -16.59
CA LEU A 672 19.07 17.06 -16.61
C LEU A 672 17.85 16.34 -16.00
N LYS A 673 17.35 16.81 -14.85
CA LYS A 673 16.14 16.24 -14.20
C LYS A 673 14.90 16.39 -15.08
N LEU A 674 14.69 17.57 -15.66
CA LEU A 674 13.54 17.85 -16.55
C LEU A 674 13.53 16.95 -17.79
N ARG A 675 14.69 16.64 -18.36
CA ARG A 675 14.83 15.70 -19.50
C ARG A 675 14.66 14.23 -19.12
N ARG A 676 14.85 13.88 -17.83
CA ARG A 676 14.75 12.51 -17.34
C ARG A 676 13.41 12.20 -16.67
N ARG A 677 12.48 13.16 -16.63
CA ARG A 677 11.15 12.92 -16.07
C ARG A 677 10.51 11.68 -16.70
N ASN A 678 9.98 10.80 -15.86
CA ASN A 678 9.38 9.53 -16.27
C ASN A 678 8.20 9.21 -15.38
N ILE A 679 7.07 8.78 -15.99
CA ILE A 679 5.89 8.38 -15.21
C ILE A 679 6.03 6.95 -14.65
N ALA A 680 6.89 6.11 -15.23
CA ALA A 680 7.02 4.71 -14.84
C ALA A 680 7.23 4.50 -13.33
N PRO A 681 8.08 5.25 -12.61
CA PRO A 681 8.21 5.09 -11.16
C PRO A 681 6.93 5.36 -10.37
N LEU A 682 6.08 6.29 -10.82
CA LEU A 682 4.78 6.54 -10.19
C LEU A 682 3.86 5.33 -10.30
N LEU A 683 3.74 4.78 -11.50
CA LEU A 683 2.88 3.63 -11.77
C LEU A 683 3.43 2.36 -11.12
N ASN A 684 4.75 2.14 -11.17
CA ASN A 684 5.40 1.02 -10.49
C ASN A 684 5.16 1.06 -8.97
N ALA A 685 5.13 2.27 -8.39
CA ALA A 685 4.81 2.46 -6.97
C ALA A 685 3.37 2.02 -6.62
N ASN A 686 2.45 2.10 -7.58
CA ASN A 686 1.08 1.58 -7.49
C ASN A 686 0.94 0.11 -7.95
N GLY A 687 2.05 -0.61 -8.08
CA GLY A 687 2.02 -2.03 -8.40
C GLY A 687 1.97 -2.35 -9.89
N TRP A 688 2.10 -1.38 -10.80
CA TRP A 688 2.27 -1.67 -12.22
C TRP A 688 3.65 -2.28 -12.50
N ALA A 689 3.77 -3.03 -13.58
CA ALA A 689 5.04 -3.50 -14.11
C ALA A 689 5.29 -2.80 -15.46
N ILE A 690 5.89 -1.61 -15.42
CA ILE A 690 6.16 -0.81 -16.62
C ILE A 690 7.45 -1.29 -17.28
N ASN A 691 7.35 -1.70 -18.53
CA ASN A 691 8.45 -2.27 -19.31
C ASN A 691 9.12 -1.25 -20.24
N ALA A 692 8.40 -0.25 -20.72
CA ALA A 692 8.92 0.75 -21.64
C ALA A 692 9.18 2.10 -20.97
N ALA A 693 10.24 2.80 -21.38
CA ALA A 693 10.49 4.16 -20.92
C ALA A 693 9.32 5.08 -21.27
N SER A 694 8.78 5.79 -20.26
CA SER A 694 7.62 6.66 -20.42
C SER A 694 7.97 8.07 -19.98
N LYS A 695 8.78 8.74 -20.82
CA LYS A 695 9.35 10.06 -20.55
C LYS A 695 8.30 11.17 -20.70
N ILE A 696 8.41 12.17 -19.84
CA ILE A 696 7.62 13.40 -19.91
C ILE A 696 8.56 14.52 -20.36
N SER A 697 8.52 14.83 -21.67
CA SER A 697 9.27 15.96 -22.25
C SER A 697 8.76 17.28 -21.69
N ILE A 698 9.57 18.34 -21.78
CA ILE A 698 9.18 19.68 -21.29
C ILE A 698 7.87 20.16 -21.95
N PRO A 699 7.71 20.10 -23.30
CA PRO A 699 6.47 20.52 -23.93
C PRO A 699 5.27 19.65 -23.56
N PHE A 700 5.46 18.33 -23.39
CA PHE A 700 4.39 17.47 -22.94
C PHE A 700 4.03 17.74 -21.47
N GLY A 701 5.03 18.01 -20.61
CA GLY A 701 4.79 18.42 -19.24
C GLY A 701 3.91 19.67 -19.14
N GLU A 702 4.10 20.66 -20.00
CA GLU A 702 3.30 21.86 -20.04
C GLU A 702 1.81 21.59 -20.29
N THR A 703 1.46 20.47 -20.91
CA THR A 703 0.08 20.06 -21.14
C THR A 703 -0.56 19.35 -19.94
N LEU A 704 0.25 18.89 -18.99
CA LEU A 704 -0.24 18.18 -17.80
C LEU A 704 -0.62 19.10 -16.65
N THR A 705 -0.13 20.36 -16.66
CA THR A 705 -0.56 21.39 -15.71
C THR A 705 -0.92 22.63 -16.49
N ASP A 706 -2.19 23.03 -16.45
CA ASP A 706 -2.66 24.26 -17.06
C ASP A 706 -2.70 25.38 -16.00
N THR A 707 -2.26 26.57 -16.38
CA THR A 707 -2.25 27.75 -15.50
C THR A 707 -3.27 28.75 -15.97
N ALA A 708 -3.91 29.44 -15.03
CA ALA A 708 -4.89 30.46 -15.33
C ALA A 708 -4.29 31.54 -16.27
N LYS A 709 -4.95 31.78 -17.39
CA LYS A 709 -4.57 32.79 -18.38
C LYS A 709 -5.51 33.98 -18.24
N PHE A 710 -4.97 35.06 -17.70
CA PHE A 710 -5.76 36.28 -17.56
C PHE A 710 -5.71 37.14 -18.83
N PRO A 711 -6.82 37.79 -19.22
CA PRO A 711 -6.80 38.72 -20.31
C PRO A 711 -5.88 39.93 -19.98
N LYS A 712 -5.21 40.48 -20.98
CA LYS A 712 -4.31 41.63 -20.80
C LYS A 712 -5.15 42.89 -20.51
N LEU A 713 -5.62 43.01 -19.29
CA LEU A 713 -6.38 44.17 -18.83
C LEU A 713 -5.43 45.12 -18.07
N LYS A 714 -5.59 46.44 -18.29
CA LYS A 714 -4.89 47.45 -17.48
C LYS A 714 -5.61 47.64 -16.13
N LEU A 715 -5.55 46.63 -15.29
CA LEU A 715 -6.13 46.72 -13.94
C LEU A 715 -5.13 47.41 -13.01
N LYS A 716 -5.67 48.31 -12.19
CA LYS A 716 -4.91 48.96 -11.12
C LYS A 716 -5.42 48.43 -9.79
N ASP A 717 -4.53 48.02 -8.97
CA ASP A 717 -4.85 47.66 -7.59
C ASP A 717 -5.29 48.93 -6.85
N PRO A 718 -6.53 48.98 -6.30
CA PRO A 718 -7.01 50.12 -5.56
C PRO A 718 -6.16 50.44 -4.30
N TYR A 719 -5.48 49.46 -3.75
CA TYR A 719 -4.64 49.60 -2.56
C TYR A 719 -3.15 49.78 -2.91
N ALA A 720 -2.76 49.67 -4.16
CA ALA A 720 -1.38 49.91 -4.54
C ALA A 720 -1.04 51.38 -4.28
N LYS A 721 -0.09 51.65 -3.38
CA LYS A 721 0.47 53.01 -3.22
C LYS A 721 0.95 53.47 -4.58
N LYS A 722 0.62 54.72 -4.97
CA LYS A 722 1.14 55.33 -6.18
C LYS A 722 2.67 55.30 -6.12
N GLY A 723 3.24 54.20 -6.54
CA GLY A 723 4.68 54.08 -6.69
C GLY A 723 5.17 54.93 -7.83
N MET A 724 6.43 55.32 -7.80
CA MET A 724 7.07 55.94 -8.95
C MET A 724 6.77 55.18 -10.23
N PRO A 725 6.39 55.89 -11.32
CA PRO A 725 6.19 55.27 -12.61
C PRO A 725 7.45 54.48 -13.03
N THR A 726 7.28 53.41 -13.79
CA THR A 726 8.36 52.48 -14.16
C THR A 726 9.56 53.15 -14.76
N TRP A 727 9.36 54.21 -15.56
CA TRP A 727 10.48 55.01 -16.12
C TRP A 727 11.27 55.71 -15.07
N GLN A 728 10.66 56.24 -14.00
CA GLN A 728 11.38 56.92 -12.89
C GLN A 728 12.12 55.89 -12.03
N LYS A 729 11.56 54.66 -11.84
CA LYS A 729 12.31 53.59 -11.17
C LYS A 729 13.55 53.21 -11.97
N TRP A 730 13.44 53.09 -13.28
CA TRP A 730 14.59 52.90 -14.16
C TRP A 730 15.56 54.05 -14.12
N ALA A 731 15.07 55.31 -14.13
CA ALA A 731 15.89 56.49 -14.04
C ALA A 731 16.62 56.56 -12.69
N VAL A 732 15.95 56.30 -11.58
CA VAL A 732 16.59 56.25 -10.25
C VAL A 732 17.58 55.09 -10.15
N SER A 733 17.26 53.90 -10.71
CA SER A 733 18.22 52.81 -10.76
C SER A 733 19.44 53.12 -11.61
N LEU A 734 19.24 53.77 -12.75
CA LEU A 734 20.34 54.23 -13.62
C LEU A 734 21.17 55.32 -12.97
N ILE A 735 20.52 56.30 -12.27
CA ILE A 735 21.22 57.32 -11.52
C ILE A 735 22.01 56.72 -10.35
N ALA A 736 21.39 55.78 -9.60
CA ALA A 736 22.08 55.07 -8.53
C ALA A 736 23.29 54.28 -9.03
N LEU A 737 23.10 53.57 -10.18
CA LEU A 737 24.19 52.86 -10.83
C LEU A 737 25.28 53.81 -11.34
N ALA A 738 24.89 54.96 -11.97
CA ALA A 738 25.84 55.97 -12.43
C ALA A 738 26.59 56.64 -11.27
N LEU A 739 25.91 56.90 -10.13
CA LEU A 739 26.57 57.39 -8.93
C LEU A 739 27.51 56.38 -8.31
N LEU A 740 27.15 55.10 -8.33
CA LEU A 740 28.01 54.01 -7.89
C LEU A 740 29.25 53.91 -8.79
N PHE A 741 29.07 53.98 -10.10
CA PHE A 741 30.18 54.02 -11.06
C PHE A 741 30.99 55.29 -10.94
N ALA A 742 30.38 56.46 -10.75
CA ALA A 742 31.11 57.71 -10.50
C ALA A 742 31.88 57.67 -9.19
N GLY A 743 31.33 57.11 -8.14
CA GLY A 743 32.01 56.88 -6.85
C GLY A 743 33.21 55.94 -6.98
N LEU A 744 33.03 54.81 -7.67
CA LEU A 744 34.14 53.89 -7.96
C LEU A 744 35.22 54.51 -8.85
N TRP A 745 34.80 55.29 -9.88
CA TRP A 745 35.72 55.98 -10.77
C TRP A 745 36.51 57.08 -10.03
N LEU A 746 35.82 57.86 -9.15
CA LEU A 746 36.44 58.88 -8.32
C LEU A 746 37.40 58.26 -7.30
N ALA A 747 37.06 57.12 -6.71
CA ALA A 747 37.96 56.39 -5.80
C ALA A 747 39.20 55.88 -6.53
N ASN A 748 39.04 55.36 -7.76
CA ASN A 748 40.16 54.96 -8.61
C ASN A 748 41.03 56.15 -9.07
N LEU A 749 40.40 57.32 -9.35
CA LEU A 749 41.10 58.55 -9.73
C LEU A 749 41.87 59.15 -8.54
N LEU A 750 41.30 59.07 -7.33
CA LEU A 750 41.92 59.47 -6.07
C LEU A 750 43.10 58.55 -5.71
N ALA A 751 42.96 57.24 -5.90
CA ALA A 751 44.05 56.28 -5.72
C ALA A 751 45.21 56.50 -6.72
N TRP A 752 44.87 56.79 -8.00
CA TRP A 752 45.88 57.09 -9.05
C TRP A 752 46.58 58.49 -8.84
N ALA A 753 45.83 59.47 -8.33
CA ALA A 753 46.36 60.84 -8.13
C ALA A 753 47.16 61.03 -6.81
N GLN A 754 47.32 60.00 -5.98
CA GLN A 754 47.96 60.04 -4.65
C GLN A 754 47.43 61.16 -3.77
N LEU A 755 46.20 61.58 -3.92
CA LEU A 755 45.56 62.58 -3.11
C LEU A 755 45.11 62.01 -1.77
N PRO A 756 45.27 62.67 -0.63
CA PRO A 756 44.85 62.18 0.66
C PRO A 756 43.34 62.03 0.66
N SER A 757 42.83 60.85 1.11
CA SER A 757 41.41 60.53 1.24
C SER A 757 40.77 61.54 2.21
N PRO A 758 39.59 62.08 1.91
CA PRO A 758 38.88 63.02 2.80
C PRO A 758 38.29 62.33 4.07
N ILE A 759 38.51 61.04 4.25
CA ILE A 759 38.05 60.27 5.42
C ILE A 759 39.30 59.93 6.27
N PRO A 760 39.48 60.52 7.48
CA PRO A 760 40.74 60.41 8.26
C PRO A 760 41.08 59.00 8.73
N CYS A 761 40.18 58.09 8.73
CA CYS A 761 40.34 56.74 9.28
C CYS A 761 41.07 55.72 8.35
N PHE A 762 41.49 56.13 7.14
CA PHE A 762 42.19 55.24 6.22
C PHE A 762 43.69 55.48 6.09
N ASN A 763 44.21 56.56 6.64
CA ASN A 763 45.63 56.89 6.52
C ASN A 763 46.49 56.46 7.71
N GLU A 764 45.89 56.00 8.82
CA GLU A 764 46.70 55.63 10.02
C GLU A 764 47.00 54.10 10.09
N ALA A 765 46.55 53.35 9.17
CA ALA A 765 46.72 51.87 9.23
C ALA A 765 47.92 51.32 8.45
N GLU A 766 48.63 52.17 7.67
CA GLU A 766 49.83 51.73 6.90
C GLU A 766 51.16 51.88 7.60
N GLU A 767 51.27 52.75 8.63
CA GLU A 767 52.56 52.92 9.36
C GLU A 767 52.67 52.01 10.60
N GLU A 768 51.58 51.55 11.21
CA GLU A 768 51.64 50.70 12.42
C GLU A 768 51.83 49.21 12.12
N VAL A 769 51.53 48.76 10.89
CA VAL A 769 51.62 47.32 10.50
C VAL A 769 53.04 46.93 10.06
N VAL A 770 53.89 47.92 9.68
CA VAL A 770 55.28 47.65 9.27
C VAL A 770 56.23 47.53 10.47
N GLU A 771 55.90 48.21 11.60
CA GLU A 771 56.73 48.12 12.80
C GLU A 771 56.45 46.87 13.66
N VAL A 772 55.25 46.25 13.53
CA VAL A 772 54.93 45.02 14.26
C VAL A 772 55.41 43.74 13.52
N VAL A 773 55.67 43.83 12.20
CA VAL A 773 56.21 42.70 11.44
C VAL A 773 57.73 42.61 11.52
N GLU A 774 58.47 43.77 11.70
CA GLU A 774 59.94 43.78 11.87
C GLU A 774 60.36 43.32 13.27
N ASN A 775 59.49 43.39 14.29
CA ASN A 775 59.77 42.91 15.64
C ASN A 775 59.43 41.44 15.94
N VAL A 776 58.82 40.77 15.01
CA VAL A 776 58.47 39.30 15.15
C VAL A 776 59.50 38.41 14.44
N GLU A 777 60.26 38.94 13.45
CA GLU A 777 61.34 38.19 12.76
C GLU A 777 62.73 38.15 13.52
N SER A 778 62.83 38.76 14.67
CA SER A 778 64.14 38.80 15.41
C SER A 778 64.14 37.90 16.68
N VAL A 779 63.16 37.12 16.95
CA VAL A 779 63.08 36.31 18.19
C VAL A 779 63.09 34.78 17.95
N ASP A 780 62.92 34.29 16.71
CA ASP A 780 62.94 32.86 16.44
C ASP A 780 64.12 32.37 15.61
N ASN A 781 65.36 32.63 16.11
CA ASN A 781 66.59 31.96 15.68
C ASN A 781 67.50 31.59 16.86
N ALA A 782 67.01 30.75 17.73
CA ALA A 782 67.80 29.91 18.59
C ALA A 782 67.04 28.74 19.16
N GLU A 783 67.62 27.58 18.92
CA GLU A 783 67.20 26.24 19.47
C GLU A 783 66.01 25.59 18.71
N THR A 784 66.17 24.48 18.11
CA THR A 784 67.07 23.35 18.28
C THR A 784 67.09 22.45 17.07
N ALA A 785 68.24 22.04 16.66
CA ALA A 785 68.49 20.84 15.89
C ALA A 785 68.29 19.59 16.77
N ASN A 786 67.96 18.49 16.12
CA ASN A 786 67.83 17.08 16.53
C ASN A 786 66.42 16.65 16.91
N THR A 787 65.86 15.71 16.25
CA THR A 787 66.29 14.38 15.91
C THR A 787 65.38 13.78 14.87
N ALA A 788 66.01 13.07 13.97
CA ALA A 788 65.45 12.23 12.98
C ALA A 788 64.97 10.89 13.58
N GLU A 789 64.22 10.20 12.74
CA GLU A 789 64.11 8.74 12.59
C GLU A 789 62.86 8.03 13.10
N ALA A 790 62.30 7.41 12.12
CA ALA A 790 61.78 6.04 12.06
C ALA A 790 60.39 5.86 12.68
N VAL A 791 59.47 5.22 12.07
CA VAL A 791 59.42 3.94 11.38
C VAL A 791 58.06 3.80 10.65
N ALA A 792 58.19 3.20 9.54
CA ALA A 792 57.17 2.68 8.66
C ALA A 792 56.31 1.56 9.27
N ASN A 793 55.31 1.19 8.50
CA ASN A 793 54.58 -0.09 8.51
C ASN A 793 53.41 -0.20 9.52
N ASP A 794 52.33 -0.77 9.26
CA ASP A 794 51.93 -1.79 8.28
C ASP A 794 50.42 -2.00 8.36
N SER A 795 49.87 -2.29 7.22
CA SER A 795 48.87 -3.30 6.93
C SER A 795 47.50 -3.31 7.62
N THR A 796 46.53 -3.23 6.76
CA THR A 796 45.63 -4.30 6.28
C THR A 796 44.48 -4.74 7.17
N VAL A 797 43.37 -4.83 6.50
CA VAL A 797 42.37 -5.91 6.37
C VAL A 797 41.09 -5.78 7.17
N ALA A 798 40.02 -5.69 6.35
CA ALA A 798 38.72 -6.41 6.38
C ALA A 798 37.82 -6.15 7.61
N GLU A 799 36.59 -5.84 7.41
CA GLU A 799 35.45 -6.47 6.69
C GLU A 799 34.45 -5.44 6.18
#